data_63eecf2a52ffe2573ca6df3911ccea7f
#
_entry.id   63eecf2a52ffe2573ca6df3911ccea7f
#
_cell.length_a   1.000
_cell.length_b   1.000
_cell.length_c   1.000
_cell.angle_alpha   90.00
_cell.angle_beta   90.00
_cell.angle_gamma   90.00
#
_symmetry.space_group_name_H-M   'P 1'
#
loop_
_entity.id
_entity.type
_entity.pdbx_description
1 polymer ?
#
loop_
_entity_poly.entity_id
_entity_poly.type
_entity_poly.pdbx_seq_one_letter_code
_entity_poly.pdbx_strand_id
1 'polypeptide(L)'
;MLTSEQAKKNQEKYGFNELTEGKKKSVLRIFLEQFKDFLVIILIVSAVISGILGDAESAIVIFVVITMNAVLGTIQTVKAEQSLDSLKQLSAPEAKVVRDDSVIQIPSREVTIGDEVILEAGDCIPADGKLIECASLKVDESALTGESISIEKNLDEVEEAAALGDQTNRVFSGSFVTYGRGRYEVTAIGMKTEVGKIADLMKNTSEKRTPLQVNLDDFGKKLSMLILAFSVVIFGVNVFQGESWGSAFMFAVALAVAAIPEALSSIVTIVLSFGTQKMAKEHAIIRKLQAVEGLGSVSIVCSDKTGTLTQNKMTVEDYYVNGKRIPAGKIDLKNENEKLLLRFSILCNDSTNTDGQEIGDPTETALINLGTNLGFDAMQVRERYPRLSEVPFDSDRKLMSTAHNMNDALLQEGHMMIVKGAVDVLLERMDRIRVGNTIRRMTDSDREDIAVHNMQFSREGLRVLAFAYKQVEEEKEIGTEDEDQLIFIGLIAMMDPPREESRLAVEECRRAGIRPIMITGDHKITAAAIAKRIGILKEESEACEGAVIEDMSDEELQDFVEGISVYARVSPEHKIRIVRAWQEKGNIVAMTGDGVNDAPALKQADIGVAMGVTGSEVAKDAAAMVLTDDNFATIVKAVENGRNLYQHIKNAIQFLLSGNFGAILVVLCASVAGLPVPFAPVHLLFINLLTDSLPAIALGVEPHSKAVMEQRPRPMSESILTKPYLLSIATEGVSIGVMTMAAFLIGYTSQNAALASTMAFGTLCMSRLVHGFNCKDDKPVIFTKRFFNNKYLIGAFVLGMILITSVLMIPGLHGMFKVVTLSLKQLMTVYGLALLNLPVIQGMKYLKER
;
A
#
# COMPACT_ATOMS: atom_id res chain seq x y z
N MET A 1 20.75 -23.02 24.89
CA MET A 1 20.93 -22.20 23.65
C MET A 1 21.18 -23.12 22.48
N LEU A 2 20.44 -22.94 21.40
CA LEU A 2 20.61 -23.74 20.18
C LEU A 2 21.76 -23.20 19.32
N THR A 3 22.49 -24.10 18.67
CA THR A 3 23.40 -23.70 17.59
C THR A 3 22.65 -23.62 16.27
N SER A 4 23.15 -22.83 15.30
CA SER A 4 22.56 -22.71 13.96
C SER A 4 22.46 -24.07 13.24
N GLU A 5 23.38 -25.00 13.51
CA GLU A 5 23.32 -26.35 12.95
C GLU A 5 22.22 -27.22 13.58
N GLN A 6 22.03 -27.08 14.91
CA GLN A 6 20.93 -27.76 15.61
C GLN A 6 19.57 -27.22 15.18
N ALA A 7 19.47 -25.90 14.99
CA ALA A 7 18.25 -25.27 14.48
C ALA A 7 17.85 -25.83 13.09
N LYS A 8 18.80 -26.00 12.17
CA LYS A 8 18.52 -26.63 10.87
C LYS A 8 18.04 -28.07 11.01
N LYS A 9 18.66 -28.88 11.87
CA LYS A 9 18.23 -30.26 12.15
C LYS A 9 16.81 -30.29 12.76
N ASN A 10 16.49 -29.32 13.62
CA ASN A 10 15.13 -29.20 14.18
C ASN A 10 14.13 -28.81 13.12
N GLN A 11 14.48 -27.90 12.21
CA GLN A 11 13.61 -27.55 11.07
C GLN A 11 13.33 -28.74 10.14
N GLU A 12 14.34 -29.58 9.88
CA GLU A 12 14.14 -30.79 9.09
C GLU A 12 13.23 -31.82 9.80
N LYS A 13 13.28 -31.86 11.14
CA LYS A 13 12.52 -32.82 11.94
C LYS A 13 11.07 -32.33 12.21
N TYR A 14 10.88 -31.05 12.53
CA TYR A 14 9.61 -30.51 12.99
C TYR A 14 8.90 -29.67 11.95
N GLY A 15 9.56 -29.32 10.84
CA GLY A 15 9.08 -28.41 9.80
C GLY A 15 9.34 -26.96 10.12
N PHE A 16 8.80 -26.07 9.28
CA PHE A 16 8.84 -24.63 9.48
C PHE A 16 7.71 -24.17 10.41
N ASN A 17 7.91 -23.02 11.04
CA ASN A 17 6.90 -22.36 11.85
C ASN A 17 5.88 -21.64 10.95
N GLU A 18 5.02 -22.43 10.33
CA GLU A 18 3.97 -21.94 9.41
C GLU A 18 2.63 -22.59 9.77
N LEU A 19 1.59 -21.79 9.76
CA LEU A 19 0.24 -22.33 9.74
C LEU A 19 -0.01 -22.92 8.35
N THR A 20 -0.36 -24.21 8.27
CA THR A 20 -0.76 -24.79 6.99
C THR A 20 -1.99 -24.10 6.48
N GLU A 21 -1.81 -23.21 5.51
CA GLU A 21 -2.92 -22.73 4.69
C GLU A 21 -3.67 -23.95 4.13
N GLY A 22 -4.99 -23.87 4.04
CA GLY A 22 -5.79 -24.97 3.51
C GLY A 22 -5.16 -25.53 2.22
N LYS A 23 -5.18 -26.85 2.02
CA LYS A 23 -4.50 -27.52 0.88
C LYS A 23 -4.74 -26.71 -0.39
N LYS A 24 -3.68 -26.12 -0.95
CA LYS A 24 -3.73 -25.44 -2.24
C LYS A 24 -4.43 -26.38 -3.22
N LYS A 25 -5.37 -25.83 -3.96
CA LYS A 25 -6.08 -26.61 -4.98
C LYS A 25 -5.04 -27.16 -5.95
N SER A 26 -5.05 -28.46 -6.20
CA SER A 26 -4.18 -29.02 -7.23
C SER A 26 -4.54 -28.43 -8.58
N VAL A 27 -3.57 -28.24 -9.46
CA VAL A 27 -3.78 -27.75 -10.84
C VAL A 27 -4.88 -28.56 -11.55
N LEU A 28 -4.92 -29.87 -11.33
CA LEU A 28 -5.97 -30.73 -11.87
C LEU A 28 -7.37 -30.37 -11.32
N ARG A 29 -7.48 -30.02 -10.04
CA ARG A 29 -8.75 -29.59 -9.44
C ARG A 29 -9.21 -28.25 -10.01
N ILE A 30 -8.29 -27.30 -10.17
CA ILE A 30 -8.57 -25.99 -10.80
C ILE A 30 -9.05 -26.22 -12.24
N PHE A 31 -8.40 -27.11 -12.97
CA PHE A 31 -8.82 -27.49 -14.33
C PHE A 31 -10.21 -28.10 -14.37
N LEU A 32 -10.52 -29.03 -13.47
CA LEU A 32 -11.85 -29.63 -13.38
C LEU A 32 -12.94 -28.67 -12.91
N GLU A 33 -12.58 -27.68 -12.10
CA GLU A 33 -13.51 -26.61 -11.66
C GLU A 33 -13.92 -25.72 -12.83
N GLN A 34 -13.12 -25.58 -13.90
CA GLN A 34 -13.48 -24.82 -15.11
C GLN A 34 -14.70 -25.43 -15.81
N PHE A 35 -14.87 -26.76 -15.74
CA PHE A 35 -16.01 -27.44 -16.35
C PHE A 35 -17.33 -27.30 -15.56
N LYS A 36 -17.29 -26.72 -14.37
CA LYS A 36 -18.49 -26.41 -13.57
C LYS A 36 -19.07 -25.04 -13.90
N ASP A 37 -18.37 -24.25 -14.73
CA ASP A 37 -18.90 -22.98 -15.20
C ASP A 37 -20.21 -23.20 -15.98
N PHE A 38 -21.18 -22.33 -15.71
CA PHE A 38 -22.52 -22.45 -16.27
C PHE A 38 -22.52 -22.43 -17.81
N LEU A 39 -21.64 -21.62 -18.42
CA LEU A 39 -21.48 -21.55 -19.84
C LEU A 39 -20.87 -22.81 -20.44
N VAL A 40 -19.85 -23.33 -19.79
CA VAL A 40 -19.21 -24.58 -20.21
C VAL A 40 -20.23 -25.71 -20.17
N ILE A 41 -21.12 -25.73 -19.20
CA ILE A 41 -22.24 -26.71 -19.14
C ILE A 41 -23.19 -26.52 -20.34
N ILE A 42 -23.55 -25.28 -20.69
CA ILE A 42 -24.40 -25.02 -21.88
C ILE A 42 -23.70 -25.51 -23.15
N LEU A 43 -22.42 -25.29 -23.29
CA LEU A 43 -21.62 -25.72 -24.43
C LEU A 43 -21.50 -27.24 -24.49
N ILE A 44 -21.34 -27.93 -23.37
CA ILE A 44 -21.34 -29.39 -23.30
C ILE A 44 -22.69 -29.92 -23.75
N VAL A 45 -23.79 -29.32 -23.26
CA VAL A 45 -25.15 -29.70 -23.71
C VAL A 45 -25.32 -29.46 -25.19
N SER A 46 -24.85 -28.34 -25.74
CA SER A 46 -24.88 -28.03 -27.17
C SER A 46 -24.07 -29.03 -27.99
N ALA A 47 -22.87 -29.43 -27.53
CA ALA A 47 -22.05 -30.44 -28.19
C ALA A 47 -22.76 -31.80 -28.22
N VAL A 48 -23.41 -32.20 -27.13
CA VAL A 48 -24.18 -33.43 -27.03
C VAL A 48 -25.39 -33.39 -28.04
N ILE A 49 -26.11 -32.27 -28.04
CA ILE A 49 -27.26 -32.11 -28.96
C ILE A 49 -26.80 -32.14 -30.43
N SER A 50 -25.69 -31.42 -30.78
CA SER A 50 -25.11 -31.46 -32.11
C SER A 50 -24.71 -32.87 -32.53
N GLY A 51 -24.12 -33.64 -31.61
CA GLY A 51 -23.76 -35.04 -31.86
C GLY A 51 -24.98 -35.94 -32.11
N ILE A 52 -26.07 -35.75 -31.35
CA ILE A 52 -27.36 -36.49 -31.54
C ILE A 52 -28.01 -36.14 -32.87
N LEU A 53 -27.92 -34.87 -33.31
CA LEU A 53 -28.45 -34.40 -34.58
C LEU A 53 -27.59 -34.83 -35.79
N GLY A 54 -26.48 -35.55 -35.56
CA GLY A 54 -25.62 -36.08 -36.61
C GLY A 54 -24.45 -35.20 -37.03
N ASP A 55 -24.26 -34.05 -36.38
CA ASP A 55 -23.11 -33.14 -36.61
C ASP A 55 -21.97 -33.44 -35.61
N ALA A 56 -21.34 -34.60 -35.80
CA ALA A 56 -20.25 -35.07 -34.95
C ALA A 56 -19.01 -34.15 -35.05
N GLU A 57 -18.78 -33.52 -36.19
CA GLU A 57 -17.65 -32.60 -36.38
C GLU A 57 -17.80 -31.38 -35.48
N SER A 58 -19.00 -30.76 -35.43
CA SER A 58 -19.28 -29.63 -34.54
C SER A 58 -19.14 -30.00 -33.05
N ALA A 59 -19.62 -31.19 -32.67
CA ALA A 59 -19.49 -31.66 -31.29
C ALA A 59 -18.04 -31.81 -30.87
N ILE A 60 -17.18 -32.38 -31.72
CA ILE A 60 -15.73 -32.52 -31.45
C ILE A 60 -15.06 -31.14 -31.33
N VAL A 61 -15.36 -30.23 -32.25
CA VAL A 61 -14.80 -28.88 -32.25
C VAL A 61 -15.17 -28.12 -30.97
N ILE A 62 -16.45 -28.15 -30.57
CA ILE A 62 -16.88 -27.52 -29.32
C ILE A 62 -16.13 -28.11 -28.13
N PHE A 63 -15.96 -29.44 -28.06
CA PHE A 63 -15.23 -30.10 -26.97
C PHE A 63 -13.76 -29.71 -26.93
N VAL A 64 -13.07 -29.64 -28.08
CA VAL A 64 -11.67 -29.18 -28.17
C VAL A 64 -11.55 -27.76 -27.65
N VAL A 65 -12.44 -26.86 -28.05
CA VAL A 65 -12.41 -25.45 -27.62
C VAL A 65 -12.70 -25.31 -26.12
N ILE A 66 -13.67 -26.05 -25.58
CA ILE A 66 -13.93 -26.08 -24.13
C ILE A 66 -12.67 -26.52 -23.38
N THR A 67 -11.97 -27.54 -23.86
CA THR A 67 -10.75 -28.04 -23.24
C THR A 67 -9.64 -26.99 -23.30
N MET A 68 -9.48 -26.32 -24.43
CA MET A 68 -8.52 -25.20 -24.56
C MET A 68 -8.84 -24.04 -23.60
N ASN A 69 -10.12 -23.69 -23.48
CA ASN A 69 -10.56 -22.65 -22.55
C ASN A 69 -10.24 -23.04 -21.08
N ALA A 70 -10.55 -24.30 -20.72
CA ALA A 70 -10.25 -24.82 -19.38
C ALA A 70 -8.73 -24.81 -19.07
N VAL A 71 -7.89 -25.14 -20.05
CA VAL A 71 -6.41 -25.05 -19.92
C VAL A 71 -5.97 -23.61 -19.69
N LEU A 72 -6.46 -22.67 -20.50
CA LEU A 72 -6.06 -21.27 -20.40
C LEU A 72 -6.56 -20.63 -19.09
N GLY A 73 -7.82 -20.87 -18.72
CA GLY A 73 -8.39 -20.44 -17.45
C GLY A 73 -7.60 -20.98 -16.24
N THR A 74 -7.16 -22.22 -16.32
CA THR A 74 -6.29 -22.84 -15.31
C THR A 74 -4.94 -22.12 -15.23
N ILE A 75 -4.28 -21.86 -16.35
CA ILE A 75 -3.00 -21.13 -16.39
C ILE A 75 -3.15 -19.72 -15.80
N GLN A 76 -4.22 -19.02 -16.15
CA GLN A 76 -4.51 -17.68 -15.62
C GLN A 76 -4.71 -17.70 -14.10
N THR A 77 -5.51 -18.64 -13.59
CA THR A 77 -5.77 -18.79 -12.15
C THR A 77 -4.49 -19.14 -11.37
N VAL A 78 -3.72 -20.12 -11.86
CA VAL A 78 -2.47 -20.52 -11.20
C VAL A 78 -1.45 -19.37 -11.17
N LYS A 79 -1.32 -18.61 -12.26
CA LYS A 79 -0.41 -17.45 -12.27
C LYS A 79 -0.87 -16.33 -11.34
N ALA A 80 -2.17 -16.09 -11.24
CA ALA A 80 -2.71 -15.11 -10.31
C ALA A 80 -2.44 -15.52 -8.85
N GLU A 81 -2.70 -16.80 -8.49
CA GLU A 81 -2.40 -17.33 -7.15
C GLU A 81 -0.90 -17.25 -6.82
N GLN A 82 -0.02 -17.64 -7.73
CA GLN A 82 1.44 -17.56 -7.52
C GLN A 82 1.92 -16.13 -7.28
N SER A 83 1.34 -15.16 -7.99
CA SER A 83 1.69 -13.74 -7.81
C SER A 83 1.28 -13.22 -6.43
N LEU A 84 0.12 -13.64 -5.93
CA LEU A 84 -0.38 -13.29 -4.60
C LEU A 84 0.47 -13.94 -3.49
N ASP A 85 0.86 -15.21 -3.66
CA ASP A 85 1.72 -15.91 -2.71
C ASP A 85 3.10 -15.23 -2.56
N SER A 86 3.68 -14.76 -3.67
CA SER A 86 4.95 -14.05 -3.64
C SER A 86 4.88 -12.73 -2.86
N LEU A 87 3.73 -12.06 -2.87
CA LEU A 87 3.51 -10.84 -2.09
C LEU A 87 3.39 -11.12 -0.58
N LYS A 88 2.72 -12.22 -0.20
CA LYS A 88 2.60 -12.64 1.21
C LYS A 88 3.99 -12.89 1.83
N GLN A 89 4.93 -13.46 1.07
CA GLN A 89 6.29 -13.74 1.55
C GLN A 89 7.11 -12.46 1.81
N LEU A 90 6.85 -11.36 1.13
CA LEU A 90 7.54 -10.09 1.33
C LEU A 90 7.15 -9.36 2.63
N SER A 91 6.07 -9.77 3.27
CA SER A 91 5.53 -9.17 4.50
C SER A 91 5.59 -10.13 5.69
N ALA A 92 6.46 -11.14 5.67
CA ALA A 92 6.58 -12.09 6.76
C ALA A 92 7.19 -11.39 8.00
N PRO A 93 6.63 -11.59 9.20
CA PRO A 93 7.19 -11.04 10.43
C PRO A 93 8.56 -11.64 10.72
N GLU A 94 9.41 -10.88 11.42
CA GLU A 94 10.73 -11.29 11.86
C GLU A 94 10.75 -11.56 13.37
N ALA A 95 11.73 -12.33 13.83
CA ALA A 95 11.93 -12.65 15.23
C ALA A 95 13.42 -12.52 15.63
N LYS A 96 13.67 -12.00 16.82
CA LYS A 96 15.01 -11.91 17.42
C LYS A 96 15.26 -13.20 18.20
N VAL A 97 16.22 -14.00 17.78
CA VAL A 97 16.57 -15.26 18.43
C VAL A 97 18.02 -15.28 18.88
N VAL A 98 18.32 -16.04 19.94
CA VAL A 98 19.69 -16.26 20.43
C VAL A 98 20.18 -17.60 19.87
N ARG A 99 21.14 -17.55 18.96
CA ARG A 99 21.84 -18.73 18.43
C ARG A 99 23.35 -18.51 18.45
N ASP A 100 24.10 -19.52 18.71
CA ASP A 100 25.58 -19.45 18.77
C ASP A 100 26.08 -18.29 19.67
N ASP A 101 25.43 -18.09 20.83
CA ASP A 101 25.69 -17.02 21.81
C ASP A 101 25.57 -15.58 21.26
N SER A 102 24.89 -15.42 20.13
CA SER A 102 24.62 -14.11 19.52
C SER A 102 23.15 -13.91 19.21
N VAL A 103 22.70 -12.66 19.30
CA VAL A 103 21.34 -12.28 18.90
C VAL A 103 21.32 -12.08 17.39
N ILE A 104 20.45 -12.82 16.72
CA ILE A 104 20.25 -12.70 15.29
C ILE A 104 18.76 -12.48 15.00
N GLN A 105 18.47 -11.73 13.94
CA GLN A 105 17.12 -11.52 13.45
C GLN A 105 16.86 -12.49 12.28
N ILE A 106 15.78 -13.24 12.40
CA ILE A 106 15.41 -14.24 11.40
C ILE A 106 13.92 -14.10 11.06
N PRO A 107 13.48 -14.53 9.86
CA PRO A 107 12.06 -14.65 9.56
C PRO A 107 11.35 -15.55 10.60
N SER A 108 10.20 -15.14 11.11
CA SER A 108 9.43 -15.92 12.12
C SER A 108 9.13 -17.33 11.68
N ARG A 109 9.06 -17.56 10.38
CA ARG A 109 8.93 -18.88 9.76
C ARG A 109 10.09 -19.82 10.09
N GLU A 110 11.29 -19.28 10.33
CA GLU A 110 12.53 -20.06 10.59
C GLU A 110 12.76 -20.35 12.06
N VAL A 111 11.89 -19.86 12.93
CA VAL A 111 11.90 -20.19 14.36
C VAL A 111 11.58 -21.68 14.56
N THR A 112 12.31 -22.34 15.44
CA THR A 112 12.15 -23.79 15.68
C THR A 112 12.09 -24.11 17.17
N ILE A 113 11.64 -25.31 17.50
CA ILE A 113 11.55 -25.79 18.89
C ILE A 113 12.92 -25.76 19.54
N GLY A 114 13.01 -25.14 20.74
CA GLY A 114 14.19 -24.92 21.52
C GLY A 114 14.95 -23.64 21.21
N ASP A 115 14.51 -22.81 20.24
CA ASP A 115 15.04 -21.46 20.07
C ASP A 115 14.70 -20.60 21.29
N GLU A 116 15.63 -19.74 21.69
CA GLU A 116 15.38 -18.69 22.66
C GLU A 116 15.06 -17.40 21.93
N VAL A 117 13.83 -16.88 22.11
CA VAL A 117 13.33 -15.68 21.45
C VAL A 117 13.35 -14.53 22.45
N ILE A 118 13.84 -13.37 22.00
CA ILE A 118 13.81 -12.12 22.76
C ILE A 118 12.54 -11.35 22.40
N LEU A 119 11.86 -10.84 23.41
CA LEU A 119 10.63 -10.05 23.28
C LEU A 119 10.83 -8.65 23.83
N GLU A 120 10.39 -7.66 23.09
CA GLU A 120 10.31 -6.24 23.46
C GLU A 120 8.91 -5.69 23.16
N ALA A 121 8.54 -4.59 23.78
CA ALA A 121 7.25 -3.96 23.52
C ALA A 121 7.07 -3.64 22.04
N GLY A 122 5.98 -4.11 21.45
CA GLY A 122 5.68 -4.01 20.02
C GLY A 122 6.00 -5.23 19.18
N ASP A 123 6.68 -6.24 19.74
CA ASP A 123 6.97 -7.49 19.05
C ASP A 123 5.73 -8.40 18.99
N CYS A 124 5.60 -9.13 17.89
CA CYS A 124 4.68 -10.26 17.74
C CYS A 124 5.37 -11.54 18.21
N ILE A 125 4.69 -12.35 19.00
CA ILE A 125 5.20 -13.63 19.48
C ILE A 125 5.07 -14.67 18.34
N PRO A 126 6.20 -15.17 17.78
CA PRO A 126 6.19 -16.00 16.59
C PRO A 126 5.75 -17.45 16.84
N ALA A 127 5.94 -17.97 18.05
CA ALA A 127 5.70 -19.37 18.42
C ALA A 127 5.35 -19.49 19.89
N ASP A 128 4.68 -20.57 20.30
CA ASP A 128 4.37 -20.81 21.71
C ASP A 128 5.63 -21.19 22.48
N GLY A 129 5.74 -20.66 23.70
CA GLY A 129 6.90 -20.97 24.52
C GLY A 129 6.72 -20.74 26.01
N LYS A 130 7.75 -21.12 26.77
CA LYS A 130 7.84 -20.92 28.22
C LYS A 130 8.83 -19.79 28.52
N LEU A 131 8.44 -18.84 29.33
CA LEU A 131 9.27 -17.72 29.74
C LEU A 131 10.50 -18.20 30.53
N ILE A 132 11.68 -17.63 30.23
CA ILE A 132 12.95 -17.81 30.90
C ILE A 132 13.30 -16.56 31.70
N GLU A 133 13.04 -15.38 31.12
CA GLU A 133 13.26 -14.07 31.71
C GLU A 133 12.08 -13.16 31.43
N CYS A 134 11.76 -12.31 32.43
CA CYS A 134 10.61 -11.42 32.33
C CYS A 134 10.88 -10.16 33.15
N ALA A 135 10.70 -8.99 32.55
CA ALA A 135 10.82 -7.70 33.23
C ALA A 135 9.59 -6.85 32.85
N SER A 136 8.61 -6.83 33.77
CA SER A 136 7.32 -6.12 33.59
C SER A 136 6.62 -6.42 32.26
N LEU A 137 6.74 -7.66 31.78
CA LEU A 137 6.20 -8.08 30.47
C LEU A 137 4.68 -8.14 30.53
N LYS A 138 4.02 -7.40 29.62
CA LYS A 138 2.57 -7.49 29.40
C LYS A 138 2.30 -7.89 27.97
N VAL A 139 1.39 -8.84 27.79
CA VAL A 139 1.07 -9.45 26.49
C VAL A 139 -0.43 -9.35 26.24
N ASP A 140 -0.80 -8.86 25.06
CA ASP A 140 -2.17 -8.92 24.57
C ASP A 140 -2.42 -10.30 23.93
N GLU A 141 -3.22 -11.10 24.58
CA GLU A 141 -3.64 -12.43 24.15
C GLU A 141 -5.13 -12.47 23.75
N SER A 142 -5.72 -11.30 23.48
CA SER A 142 -7.14 -11.16 23.15
C SER A 142 -7.60 -12.02 21.97
N ALA A 143 -6.71 -12.27 21.02
CA ALA A 143 -6.99 -13.16 19.88
C ALA A 143 -7.24 -14.63 20.28
N LEU A 144 -6.69 -15.06 21.41
CA LEU A 144 -6.80 -16.43 21.94
C LEU A 144 -7.82 -16.53 23.08
N THR A 145 -7.79 -15.57 23.99
CA THR A 145 -8.60 -15.59 25.24
C THR A 145 -9.95 -14.87 25.07
N GLY A 146 -10.06 -13.96 24.12
CA GLY A 146 -11.21 -13.08 23.93
C GLY A 146 -11.25 -11.90 24.93
N GLU A 147 -10.29 -11.77 25.84
CA GLU A 147 -10.22 -10.70 26.82
C GLU A 147 -9.34 -9.56 26.30
N SER A 148 -9.85 -8.33 26.33
CA SER A 148 -9.16 -7.14 25.77
C SER A 148 -8.11 -6.53 26.69
N ILE A 149 -7.85 -7.11 27.85
CA ILE A 149 -6.87 -6.61 28.82
C ILE A 149 -5.56 -7.37 28.64
N SER A 150 -4.43 -6.63 28.51
CA SER A 150 -3.11 -7.24 28.46
C SER A 150 -2.78 -7.97 29.78
N ILE A 151 -2.31 -9.19 29.65
CA ILE A 151 -1.96 -10.07 30.78
C ILE A 151 -0.52 -9.79 31.20
N GLU A 152 -0.32 -9.54 32.50
CA GLU A 152 1.03 -9.43 33.06
C GLU A 152 1.64 -10.83 33.23
N LYS A 153 2.80 -11.04 32.64
CA LYS A 153 3.53 -12.30 32.64
C LYS A 153 4.54 -12.36 33.76
N ASN A 154 4.73 -13.54 34.32
CA ASN A 154 5.70 -13.82 35.36
C ASN A 154 6.35 -15.21 35.16
N LEU A 155 7.26 -15.57 36.06
CA LEU A 155 7.98 -16.86 36.00
C LEU A 155 7.42 -17.90 37.00
N ASP A 156 6.28 -17.63 37.64
CA ASP A 156 5.68 -18.52 38.62
C ASP A 156 5.22 -19.83 37.95
N GLU A 157 5.32 -20.94 38.69
CA GLU A 157 4.84 -22.22 38.17
C GLU A 157 3.32 -22.23 38.15
N VAL A 158 2.75 -22.52 36.96
CA VAL A 158 1.32 -22.63 36.68
C VAL A 158 1.01 -24.06 36.27
N GLU A 159 -0.12 -24.59 36.73
CA GLU A 159 -0.59 -25.93 36.31
C GLU A 159 -0.81 -26.00 34.80
N GLU A 160 -0.32 -27.05 34.13
CA GLU A 160 -0.51 -27.24 32.68
C GLU A 160 -1.97 -27.29 32.23
N ALA A 161 -2.89 -27.60 33.13
CA ALA A 161 -4.33 -27.68 32.87
C ALA A 161 -5.06 -26.34 33.09
N ALA A 162 -4.37 -25.26 33.48
CA ALA A 162 -4.97 -23.94 33.67
C ALA A 162 -5.49 -23.39 32.34
N ALA A 163 -6.52 -22.54 32.39
CA ALA A 163 -7.01 -21.83 31.19
C ALA A 163 -5.88 -20.99 30.55
N LEU A 164 -5.92 -20.79 29.21
CA LEU A 164 -4.84 -20.09 28.48
C LEU A 164 -4.51 -18.73 29.08
N GLY A 165 -5.52 -17.92 29.47
CA GLY A 165 -5.32 -16.62 30.09
C GLY A 165 -4.69 -16.66 31.48
N ASP A 166 -4.74 -17.79 32.18
CA ASP A 166 -4.14 -17.97 33.51
C ASP A 166 -2.71 -18.51 33.43
N GLN A 167 -2.22 -18.89 32.24
CA GLN A 167 -0.86 -19.37 32.03
C GLN A 167 0.12 -18.20 31.95
N THR A 168 0.41 -17.56 33.07
CA THR A 168 1.24 -16.35 33.15
C THR A 168 2.72 -16.59 32.85
N ASN A 169 3.20 -17.84 32.93
CA ASN A 169 4.58 -18.22 32.66
C ASN A 169 4.81 -18.69 31.21
N ARG A 170 3.81 -18.56 30.33
CA ARG A 170 3.88 -18.92 28.93
C ARG A 170 3.46 -17.76 28.05
N VAL A 171 3.93 -17.83 26.81
CA VAL A 171 3.54 -16.90 25.72
C VAL A 171 3.07 -17.70 24.54
N PHE A 172 2.13 -17.13 23.78
CA PHE A 172 1.44 -17.82 22.69
C PHE A 172 1.63 -17.10 21.35
N SER A 173 1.81 -17.89 20.31
CA SER A 173 1.93 -17.41 18.93
C SER A 173 0.76 -16.51 18.52
N GLY A 174 1.06 -15.43 17.80
CA GLY A 174 0.05 -14.47 17.34
C GLY A 174 -0.41 -13.47 18.39
N SER A 175 0.13 -13.53 19.60
CA SER A 175 -0.06 -12.52 20.65
C SER A 175 0.98 -11.40 20.52
N PHE A 176 0.72 -10.24 21.14
CA PHE A 176 1.57 -9.06 21.03
C PHE A 176 2.06 -8.57 22.38
N VAL A 177 3.36 -8.19 22.43
CA VAL A 177 3.94 -7.57 23.62
C VAL A 177 3.53 -6.10 23.67
N THR A 178 2.76 -5.73 24.70
CA THR A 178 2.27 -4.35 24.87
C THR A 178 3.18 -3.51 25.77
N TYR A 179 3.93 -4.15 26.67
CA TYR A 179 4.83 -3.46 27.59
C TYR A 179 5.93 -4.38 28.11
N GLY A 180 7.09 -3.83 28.49
CA GLY A 180 8.19 -4.55 29.10
C GLY A 180 9.03 -5.36 28.10
N ARG A 181 9.80 -6.30 28.64
CA ARG A 181 10.68 -7.19 27.87
C ARG A 181 10.75 -8.57 28.50
N GLY A 182 11.06 -9.58 27.69
CA GLY A 182 11.22 -10.95 28.18
C GLY A 182 12.04 -11.81 27.23
N ARG A 183 12.35 -13.02 27.66
CA ARG A 183 12.96 -14.07 26.86
C ARG A 183 12.25 -15.39 27.13
N TYR A 184 11.98 -16.16 26.10
CA TYR A 184 11.29 -17.44 26.23
C TYR A 184 11.91 -18.52 25.35
N GLU A 185 11.75 -19.78 25.75
CA GLU A 185 12.11 -20.95 24.95
C GLU A 185 10.90 -21.46 24.17
N VAL A 186 11.08 -21.67 22.86
CA VAL A 186 10.04 -22.17 21.97
C VAL A 186 9.71 -23.63 22.27
N THR A 187 8.45 -23.90 22.58
CA THR A 187 7.95 -25.27 22.89
C THR A 187 7.07 -25.85 21.79
N ALA A 188 6.37 -25.01 21.01
CA ALA A 188 5.53 -25.44 19.90
C ALA A 188 5.59 -24.46 18.75
N ILE A 189 5.52 -24.97 17.50
CA ILE A 189 5.58 -24.19 16.26
C ILE A 189 4.45 -24.57 15.30
N GLY A 190 4.05 -23.64 14.42
CA GLY A 190 3.11 -23.85 13.34
C GLY A 190 1.77 -24.43 13.80
N MET A 191 1.30 -25.49 13.18
CA MET A 191 0.01 -26.13 13.50
C MET A 191 -0.09 -26.73 14.92
N LYS A 192 1.03 -26.82 15.64
CA LYS A 192 1.05 -27.31 17.02
C LYS A 192 0.89 -26.20 18.05
N THR A 193 0.96 -24.93 17.66
CA THR A 193 0.66 -23.79 18.53
C THR A 193 -0.85 -23.73 18.84
N GLU A 194 -1.22 -22.99 19.88
CA GLU A 194 -2.65 -22.80 20.20
C GLU A 194 -3.41 -22.15 19.05
N VAL A 195 -2.80 -21.14 18.39
CA VAL A 195 -3.36 -20.55 17.15
C VAL A 195 -3.45 -21.60 16.03
N GLY A 196 -2.45 -22.47 15.91
CA GLY A 196 -2.47 -23.57 14.93
C GLY A 196 -3.62 -24.55 15.14
N LYS A 197 -3.95 -24.89 16.38
CA LYS A 197 -5.12 -25.72 16.72
C LYS A 197 -6.45 -25.05 16.34
N ILE A 198 -6.57 -23.74 16.57
CA ILE A 198 -7.74 -22.94 16.16
C ILE A 198 -7.84 -22.90 14.63
N ALA A 199 -6.72 -22.66 13.94
CA ALA A 199 -6.66 -22.63 12.48
C ALA A 199 -7.07 -23.97 11.84
N ASP A 200 -6.78 -25.10 12.48
CA ASP A 200 -7.23 -26.43 12.05
C ASP A 200 -8.76 -26.57 12.09
N LEU A 201 -9.40 -25.99 13.08
CA LEU A 201 -10.87 -25.94 13.19
C LEU A 201 -11.51 -25.00 12.15
N MET A 202 -10.77 -23.98 11.68
CA MET A 202 -11.25 -22.97 10.72
C MET A 202 -10.93 -23.30 9.26
N LYS A 203 -10.47 -24.48 8.92
CA LYS A 203 -10.01 -24.93 7.57
C LYS A 203 -10.97 -24.66 6.40
N ASN A 204 -12.18 -24.19 6.64
CA ASN A 204 -13.21 -23.97 5.62
C ASN A 204 -13.54 -22.49 5.35
N THR A 205 -12.78 -21.54 5.87
CA THR A 205 -13.00 -20.12 5.60
C THR A 205 -12.38 -19.74 4.26
N SER A 206 -13.25 -19.39 3.29
CA SER A 206 -12.83 -18.88 1.98
C SER A 206 -12.22 -17.48 2.12
N GLU A 207 -11.17 -17.18 1.33
CA GLU A 207 -10.61 -15.84 1.20
C GLU A 207 -11.71 -14.82 0.89
N LYS A 208 -11.72 -13.70 1.61
CA LYS A 208 -12.66 -12.60 1.36
C LYS A 208 -12.32 -11.93 0.03
N ARG A 209 -13.28 -11.91 -0.91
CA ARG A 209 -13.16 -11.22 -2.18
C ARG A 209 -13.23 -9.71 -2.00
N THR A 210 -12.63 -8.94 -2.92
CA THR A 210 -12.75 -7.48 -2.91
C THR A 210 -14.18 -7.04 -3.23
N PRO A 211 -14.64 -5.86 -2.74
CA PRO A 211 -15.95 -5.32 -3.08
C PRO A 211 -16.16 -5.23 -4.61
N LEU A 212 -15.13 -4.84 -5.34
CA LEU A 212 -15.14 -4.79 -6.80
C LEU A 212 -15.41 -6.17 -7.42
N GLN A 213 -14.70 -7.20 -6.95
CA GLN A 213 -14.91 -8.57 -7.42
C GLN A 213 -16.34 -9.06 -7.14
N VAL A 214 -16.87 -8.78 -5.94
CA VAL A 214 -18.24 -9.14 -5.57
C VAL A 214 -19.25 -8.41 -6.46
N ASN A 215 -19.08 -7.10 -6.68
CA ASN A 215 -19.98 -6.32 -7.52
C ASN A 215 -19.94 -6.77 -8.99
N LEU A 216 -18.76 -7.13 -9.52
CA LEU A 216 -18.61 -7.64 -10.88
C LEU A 216 -19.19 -9.04 -11.05
N ASP A 217 -19.02 -9.92 -10.07
CA ASP A 217 -19.64 -11.25 -10.07
C ASP A 217 -21.17 -11.15 -10.03
N ASP A 218 -21.71 -10.24 -9.22
CA ASP A 218 -23.15 -10.01 -9.12
C ASP A 218 -23.72 -9.40 -10.43
N PHE A 219 -22.98 -8.45 -11.02
CA PHE A 219 -23.31 -7.93 -12.34
C PHE A 219 -23.26 -9.03 -13.40
N GLY A 220 -22.21 -9.85 -13.42
CA GLY A 220 -22.06 -10.97 -14.33
C GLY A 220 -23.22 -11.95 -14.23
N LYS A 221 -23.66 -12.30 -13.02
CA LYS A 221 -24.83 -13.15 -12.78
C LYS A 221 -26.13 -12.54 -13.30
N LYS A 222 -26.39 -11.25 -13.00
CA LYS A 222 -27.59 -10.54 -13.49
C LYS A 222 -27.60 -10.44 -15.02
N LEU A 223 -26.44 -10.14 -15.61
CA LEU A 223 -26.28 -10.09 -17.07
C LEU A 223 -26.55 -11.47 -17.68
N SER A 224 -25.97 -12.54 -17.13
CA SER A 224 -26.18 -13.91 -17.61
C SER A 224 -27.64 -14.34 -17.55
N MET A 225 -28.34 -14.02 -16.45
CA MET A 225 -29.79 -14.29 -16.34
C MET A 225 -30.61 -13.53 -17.38
N LEU A 226 -30.30 -12.25 -17.58
CA LEU A 226 -30.96 -11.44 -18.61
C LEU A 226 -30.78 -12.03 -20.02
N ILE A 227 -29.54 -12.41 -20.33
CA ILE A 227 -29.18 -12.98 -21.61
C ILE A 227 -29.84 -14.33 -21.83
N LEU A 228 -29.88 -15.19 -20.80
CA LEU A 228 -30.59 -16.45 -20.88
C LEU A 228 -32.07 -16.24 -21.19
N ALA A 229 -32.73 -15.27 -20.54
CA ALA A 229 -34.11 -14.91 -20.85
C ALA A 229 -34.28 -14.45 -22.29
N PHE A 230 -33.38 -13.60 -22.82
CA PHE A 230 -33.38 -13.18 -24.23
C PHE A 230 -33.13 -14.36 -25.17
N SER A 231 -32.24 -15.27 -24.85
CA SER A 231 -31.95 -16.48 -25.63
C SER A 231 -33.19 -17.37 -25.78
N VAL A 232 -33.95 -17.55 -24.68
CA VAL A 232 -35.24 -18.29 -24.74
C VAL A 232 -36.27 -17.60 -25.62
N VAL A 233 -36.36 -16.26 -25.50
CA VAL A 233 -37.29 -15.49 -26.37
C VAL A 233 -36.92 -15.63 -27.83
N ILE A 234 -35.62 -15.49 -28.19
CA ILE A 234 -35.14 -15.62 -29.57
C ILE A 234 -35.35 -17.02 -30.09
N PHE A 235 -35.09 -18.03 -29.26
CA PHE A 235 -35.42 -19.41 -29.64
C PHE A 235 -36.91 -19.54 -30.03
N GLY A 236 -37.80 -19.01 -29.18
CA GLY A 236 -39.26 -19.04 -29.49
C GLY A 236 -39.61 -18.27 -30.75
N VAL A 237 -39.03 -17.10 -30.97
CA VAL A 237 -39.26 -16.28 -32.18
C VAL A 237 -38.82 -17.03 -33.46
N ASN A 238 -37.62 -17.61 -33.47
CA ASN A 238 -37.11 -18.33 -34.63
C ASN A 238 -37.94 -19.60 -34.94
N VAL A 239 -38.37 -20.35 -33.91
CA VAL A 239 -39.29 -21.48 -34.09
C VAL A 239 -40.63 -21.00 -34.66
N PHE A 240 -41.16 -19.88 -34.20
CA PHE A 240 -42.42 -19.30 -34.71
C PHE A 240 -42.29 -18.80 -36.15
N GLN A 241 -41.11 -18.33 -36.55
CA GLN A 241 -40.80 -17.94 -37.94
C GLN A 241 -40.64 -19.16 -38.88
N GLY A 242 -40.72 -20.40 -38.38
CA GLY A 242 -40.62 -21.61 -39.18
C GLY A 242 -39.21 -22.15 -39.33
N GLU A 243 -38.25 -21.63 -38.60
CA GLU A 243 -36.89 -22.17 -38.56
C GLU A 243 -36.87 -23.58 -37.93
N SER A 244 -35.92 -24.39 -38.34
CA SER A 244 -35.72 -25.70 -37.71
C SER A 244 -35.35 -25.57 -36.23
N TRP A 245 -35.78 -26.51 -35.41
CA TRP A 245 -35.42 -26.54 -33.99
C TRP A 245 -33.92 -26.47 -33.75
N GLY A 246 -33.10 -27.07 -34.62
CA GLY A 246 -31.63 -27.03 -34.56
C GLY A 246 -31.10 -25.63 -34.86
N SER A 247 -31.60 -24.95 -35.89
CA SER A 247 -31.21 -23.58 -36.26
C SER A 247 -31.58 -22.59 -35.15
N ALA A 248 -32.82 -22.65 -34.66
CA ALA A 248 -33.32 -21.80 -33.59
C ALA A 248 -32.49 -21.97 -32.28
N PHE A 249 -32.11 -23.22 -31.95
CA PHE A 249 -31.27 -23.54 -30.82
C PHE A 249 -29.86 -22.97 -30.99
N MET A 250 -29.26 -23.07 -32.18
CA MET A 250 -27.95 -22.52 -32.47
C MET A 250 -27.91 -20.98 -32.34
N PHE A 251 -28.98 -20.27 -32.74
CA PHE A 251 -29.11 -18.84 -32.50
C PHE A 251 -29.10 -18.50 -31.00
N ALA A 252 -29.90 -19.24 -30.22
CA ALA A 252 -29.99 -19.04 -28.77
C ALA A 252 -28.63 -19.29 -28.08
N VAL A 253 -27.93 -20.34 -28.47
CA VAL A 253 -26.58 -20.67 -27.98
C VAL A 253 -25.56 -19.61 -28.39
N ALA A 254 -25.57 -19.18 -29.67
CA ALA A 254 -24.69 -18.14 -30.15
C ALA A 254 -24.87 -16.83 -29.34
N LEU A 255 -26.13 -16.45 -29.09
CA LEU A 255 -26.43 -15.28 -28.26
C LEU A 255 -25.92 -15.43 -26.84
N ALA A 256 -26.17 -16.59 -26.19
CA ALA A 256 -25.70 -16.85 -24.82
C ALA A 256 -24.18 -16.77 -24.72
N VAL A 257 -23.45 -17.39 -25.65
CA VAL A 257 -21.98 -17.40 -25.66
C VAL A 257 -21.41 -16.02 -25.98
N ALA A 258 -22.01 -15.28 -26.93
CA ALA A 258 -21.52 -13.93 -27.31
C ALA A 258 -21.62 -12.93 -26.16
N ALA A 259 -22.54 -13.15 -25.25
CA ALA A 259 -22.95 -12.11 -24.32
C ALA A 259 -22.23 -12.15 -22.97
N ILE A 260 -21.68 -13.30 -22.58
CA ILE A 260 -21.09 -13.47 -21.24
C ILE A 260 -19.57 -13.25 -21.29
N PRO A 261 -19.06 -12.24 -20.56
CA PRO A 261 -17.63 -11.98 -20.50
C PRO A 261 -16.94 -12.94 -19.51
N GLU A 262 -16.65 -14.17 -19.93
CA GLU A 262 -16.03 -15.21 -19.07
C GLU A 262 -14.73 -14.77 -18.40
N ALA A 263 -13.91 -14.01 -19.10
CA ALA A 263 -12.59 -13.60 -18.63
C ALA A 263 -12.62 -12.45 -17.63
N LEU A 264 -13.79 -11.84 -17.34
CA LEU A 264 -13.86 -10.57 -16.59
C LEU A 264 -13.25 -10.67 -15.19
N SER A 265 -13.69 -11.63 -14.37
CA SER A 265 -13.21 -11.81 -13.00
C SER A 265 -11.72 -12.19 -12.96
N SER A 266 -11.28 -13.04 -13.88
CA SER A 266 -9.87 -13.45 -13.98
C SER A 266 -8.97 -12.27 -14.38
N ILE A 267 -9.39 -11.45 -15.34
CA ILE A 267 -8.64 -10.27 -15.79
C ILE A 267 -8.49 -9.26 -14.63
N VAL A 268 -9.57 -8.99 -13.90
CA VAL A 268 -9.51 -8.07 -12.74
C VAL A 268 -8.50 -8.58 -11.70
N THR A 269 -8.52 -9.86 -11.38
CA THR A 269 -7.57 -10.46 -10.44
C THR A 269 -6.12 -10.35 -10.93
N ILE A 270 -5.87 -10.60 -12.23
CA ILE A 270 -4.54 -10.47 -12.84
C ILE A 270 -4.08 -9.00 -12.79
N VAL A 271 -4.95 -8.06 -13.14
CA VAL A 271 -4.64 -6.62 -13.12
C VAL A 271 -4.33 -6.14 -11.70
N LEU A 272 -5.13 -6.56 -10.71
CA LEU A 272 -4.84 -6.28 -9.29
C LEU A 272 -3.48 -6.85 -8.86
N SER A 273 -3.15 -8.07 -9.29
CA SER A 273 -1.87 -8.70 -8.97
C SER A 273 -0.68 -7.93 -9.57
N PHE A 274 -0.77 -7.48 -10.81
CA PHE A 274 0.28 -6.64 -11.41
C PHE A 274 0.39 -5.28 -10.72
N GLY A 275 -0.74 -4.69 -10.33
CA GLY A 275 -0.76 -3.44 -9.59
C GLY A 275 -0.07 -3.56 -8.23
N THR A 276 -0.35 -4.62 -7.47
CA THR A 276 0.28 -4.86 -6.17
C THR A 276 1.78 -5.14 -6.30
N GLN A 277 2.21 -5.89 -7.30
CA GLN A 277 3.63 -6.10 -7.59
C GLN A 277 4.36 -4.79 -7.92
N LYS A 278 3.70 -3.88 -8.66
CA LYS A 278 4.27 -2.57 -8.94
C LYS A 278 4.37 -1.73 -7.68
N MET A 279 3.33 -1.69 -6.85
CA MET A 279 3.33 -0.97 -5.57
C MET A 279 4.45 -1.48 -4.65
N ALA A 280 4.65 -2.79 -4.58
CA ALA A 280 5.74 -3.38 -3.79
C ALA A 280 7.13 -2.95 -4.28
N LYS A 281 7.35 -2.83 -5.60
CA LYS A 281 8.60 -2.28 -6.17
C LYS A 281 8.79 -0.80 -5.87
N GLU A 282 7.73 -0.09 -5.57
CA GLU A 282 7.71 1.32 -5.19
C GLU A 282 7.55 1.50 -3.67
N HIS A 283 8.03 0.55 -2.90
CA HIS A 283 8.09 0.54 -1.43
C HIS A 283 6.74 0.46 -0.70
N ALA A 284 5.64 0.12 -1.37
CA ALA A 284 4.33 -0.07 -0.75
C ALA A 284 3.88 -1.54 -0.85
N ILE A 285 4.04 -2.31 0.23
CA ILE A 285 3.61 -3.71 0.29
C ILE A 285 2.14 -3.78 0.70
N ILE A 286 1.30 -4.33 -0.17
CA ILE A 286 -0.13 -4.51 0.09
C ILE A 286 -0.35 -5.85 0.80
N ARG A 287 -0.90 -5.82 2.00
CA ARG A 287 -1.27 -7.01 2.78
C ARG A 287 -2.71 -7.48 2.52
N LYS A 288 -3.62 -6.52 2.26
CA LYS A 288 -5.03 -6.80 1.99
C LYS A 288 -5.40 -6.27 0.61
N LEU A 289 -5.79 -7.14 -0.33
CA LEU A 289 -6.13 -6.74 -1.70
C LEU A 289 -7.26 -5.70 -1.78
N GLN A 290 -8.17 -5.71 -0.80
CA GLN A 290 -9.24 -4.72 -0.71
C GLN A 290 -8.71 -3.28 -0.60
N ALA A 291 -7.54 -3.10 0.01
CA ALA A 291 -6.91 -1.78 0.14
C ALA A 291 -6.54 -1.17 -1.22
N VAL A 292 -6.20 -1.98 -2.22
CA VAL A 292 -5.84 -1.48 -3.56
C VAL A 292 -6.98 -0.71 -4.21
N GLU A 293 -8.20 -1.20 -4.03
CA GLU A 293 -9.41 -0.52 -4.52
C GLU A 293 -9.66 0.78 -3.76
N GLY A 294 -9.55 0.72 -2.42
CA GLY A 294 -9.71 1.86 -1.53
C GLY A 294 -8.70 2.96 -1.80
N LEU A 295 -7.42 2.62 -2.09
CA LEU A 295 -6.35 3.59 -2.38
C LEU A 295 -6.75 4.58 -3.48
N GLY A 296 -7.41 4.11 -4.55
CA GLY A 296 -7.89 4.98 -5.62
C GLY A 296 -8.97 5.99 -5.21
N SER A 297 -9.64 5.76 -4.09
CA SER A 297 -10.75 6.55 -3.56
C SER A 297 -10.38 7.36 -2.33
N VAL A 298 -9.14 7.29 -1.82
CA VAL A 298 -8.67 8.04 -0.65
C VAL A 298 -8.92 9.53 -0.82
N SER A 299 -9.62 10.12 0.14
CA SER A 299 -9.91 11.56 0.22
C SER A 299 -9.25 12.24 1.42
N ILE A 300 -8.94 11.47 2.47
CA ILE A 300 -8.27 11.95 3.69
C ILE A 300 -7.04 11.07 3.94
N VAL A 301 -5.91 11.68 4.26
CA VAL A 301 -4.72 10.98 4.75
C VAL A 301 -4.35 11.53 6.12
N CYS A 302 -4.63 10.76 7.16
CA CYS A 302 -4.22 11.03 8.52
C CYS A 302 -2.81 10.46 8.72
N SER A 303 -1.84 11.31 8.96
CA SER A 303 -0.44 10.89 9.11
C SER A 303 0.09 11.20 10.50
N ASP A 304 0.75 10.23 11.11
CA ASP A 304 1.61 10.52 12.26
C ASP A 304 2.76 11.43 11.80
N LYS A 305 3.28 12.25 12.71
CA LYS A 305 4.37 13.18 12.43
C LYS A 305 5.70 12.46 12.33
N THR A 306 6.04 11.71 13.41
CA THR A 306 7.40 11.19 13.64
C THR A 306 7.70 10.03 12.70
N GLY A 307 8.87 10.05 12.07
CA GLY A 307 9.32 8.98 11.17
C GLY A 307 8.62 8.92 9.81
N THR A 308 7.39 9.46 9.70
CA THR A 308 6.60 9.44 8.45
C THR A 308 6.74 10.77 7.69
N LEU A 309 6.33 11.87 8.32
CA LEU A 309 6.45 13.22 7.75
C LEU A 309 7.81 13.83 7.98
N THR A 310 8.48 13.42 9.06
CA THR A 310 9.81 13.83 9.47
C THR A 310 10.83 12.71 9.32
N GLN A 311 12.11 13.04 9.47
CA GLN A 311 13.21 12.09 9.25
C GLN A 311 13.42 11.12 10.41
N ASN A 312 12.76 11.31 11.55
CA ASN A 312 13.01 10.60 12.82
C ASN A 312 14.47 10.76 13.29
N LYS A 313 15.06 11.91 13.04
CA LYS A 313 16.44 12.23 13.35
C LYS A 313 16.56 13.66 13.82
N MET A 314 16.84 13.86 15.11
CA MET A 314 17.10 15.20 15.64
C MET A 314 18.29 15.84 14.91
N THR A 315 18.14 17.09 14.49
CA THR A 315 19.14 17.84 13.75
C THR A 315 19.23 19.27 14.30
N VAL A 316 20.44 19.76 14.53
CA VAL A 316 20.65 21.15 14.93
C VAL A 316 20.39 22.08 13.74
N GLU A 317 19.49 23.04 13.92
CA GLU A 317 19.15 24.03 12.89
C GLU A 317 19.78 25.41 13.16
N ASP A 318 19.80 25.84 14.43
CA ASP A 318 20.24 27.17 14.78
C ASP A 318 21.11 27.21 16.06
N TYR A 319 22.00 28.18 16.10
CA TYR A 319 22.71 28.63 17.26
C TYR A 319 22.25 30.04 17.69
N TYR A 320 22.30 30.30 18.98
CA TYR A 320 22.30 31.68 19.51
C TYR A 320 23.55 31.88 20.35
N VAL A 321 24.46 32.72 19.85
CA VAL A 321 25.73 33.04 20.52
C VAL A 321 26.11 34.48 20.25
N ASN A 322 26.75 35.15 21.20
CA ASN A 322 27.12 36.57 21.13
C ASN A 322 25.94 37.52 20.81
N GLY A 323 24.75 37.22 21.31
CA GLY A 323 23.53 38.00 21.01
C GLY A 323 23.02 37.88 19.57
N LYS A 324 23.41 36.81 18.83
CA LYS A 324 23.00 36.62 17.43
C LYS A 324 22.53 35.20 17.18
N ARG A 325 21.45 35.09 16.40
CA ARG A 325 21.00 33.83 15.80
C ARG A 325 21.83 33.47 14.59
N ILE A 326 22.36 32.26 14.52
CA ILE A 326 23.25 31.75 13.46
C ILE A 326 22.70 30.38 13.01
N PRO A 327 22.23 30.24 11.75
CA PRO A 327 21.86 28.94 11.21
C PRO A 327 23.04 27.94 11.22
N ALA A 328 22.77 26.67 11.49
CA ALA A 328 23.78 25.61 11.62
C ALA A 328 24.74 25.54 10.40
N GLY A 329 24.22 25.74 9.19
CA GLY A 329 25.05 25.80 7.97
C GLY A 329 25.93 27.04 7.80
N LYS A 330 25.86 28.03 8.73
CA LYS A 330 26.65 29.25 8.73
C LYS A 330 27.56 29.41 9.96
N ILE A 331 27.68 28.38 10.76
CA ILE A 331 28.60 28.35 11.91
C ILE A 331 30.04 28.50 11.39
N ASP A 332 30.76 29.50 11.96
CA ASP A 332 32.17 29.75 11.59
C ASP A 332 33.08 29.29 12.75
N LEU A 333 33.80 28.21 12.54
CA LEU A 333 34.76 27.67 13.52
C LEU A 333 36.00 28.56 13.73
N LYS A 334 36.15 29.66 12.97
CA LYS A 334 37.14 30.70 13.24
C LYS A 334 36.64 31.64 14.33
N ASN A 335 35.37 31.72 14.57
CA ASN A 335 34.79 32.42 15.70
C ASN A 335 34.91 31.53 16.95
N GLU A 336 35.77 31.95 17.86
CA GLU A 336 36.09 31.13 19.04
C GLU A 336 34.91 30.86 19.95
N ASN A 337 33.89 31.74 20.02
CA ASN A 337 32.69 31.45 20.84
C ASN A 337 31.75 30.40 20.19
N GLU A 338 31.61 30.43 18.86
CA GLU A 338 30.84 29.41 18.15
C GLU A 338 31.52 28.05 18.26
N LYS A 339 32.84 28.01 18.13
CA LYS A 339 33.68 26.83 18.32
C LYS A 339 33.63 26.30 19.76
N LEU A 340 33.65 27.21 20.77
CA LEU A 340 33.56 26.84 22.19
C LEU A 340 32.19 26.23 22.51
N LEU A 341 31.10 26.81 21.99
CA LEU A 341 29.75 26.24 22.16
C LEU A 341 29.64 24.84 21.56
N LEU A 342 30.18 24.64 20.35
CA LEU A 342 30.24 23.30 19.73
C LEU A 342 31.06 22.32 20.59
N ARG A 343 32.20 22.72 21.09
CA ARG A 343 33.05 21.90 21.96
C ARG A 343 32.30 21.51 23.23
N PHE A 344 31.62 22.44 23.87
CA PHE A 344 30.83 22.17 25.09
C PHE A 344 29.68 21.20 24.84
N SER A 345 29.03 21.31 23.65
CA SER A 345 27.98 20.39 23.25
C SER A 345 28.46 18.94 23.03
N ILE A 346 29.73 18.77 22.64
CA ILE A 346 30.36 17.46 22.47
C ILE A 346 30.84 16.90 23.81
N LEU A 347 31.37 17.74 24.73
CA LEU A 347 31.93 17.31 25.98
C LEU A 347 30.87 16.96 27.02
N CYS A 348 29.83 17.81 27.16
CA CYS A 348 28.67 17.52 28.00
C CYS A 348 27.63 16.68 27.26
N ASN A 349 27.99 15.42 26.98
CA ASN A 349 27.22 14.56 26.08
C ASN A 349 27.65 13.09 26.22
N ASP A 350 26.71 12.16 26.29
CA ASP A 350 26.97 10.73 26.46
C ASP A 350 26.85 9.92 25.18
N SER A 351 26.23 10.51 24.13
CA SER A 351 26.04 9.86 22.83
C SER A 351 27.34 9.75 22.04
N THR A 352 27.38 8.77 21.15
CA THR A 352 28.48 8.54 20.23
C THR A 352 27.96 8.32 18.80
N ASN A 353 28.81 8.66 17.83
CA ASN A 353 28.61 8.27 16.43
C ASN A 353 29.95 7.76 15.89
N THR A 354 30.06 6.44 15.73
CA THR A 354 31.25 5.79 15.19
C THR A 354 30.89 5.11 13.87
N ASP A 355 31.49 5.53 12.78
CA ASP A 355 31.26 5.00 11.42
C ASP A 355 29.78 4.97 10.99
N GLY A 356 28.99 5.94 11.49
CA GLY A 356 27.56 6.05 11.19
C GLY A 356 26.65 5.26 12.13
N GLN A 357 27.21 4.50 13.08
CA GLN A 357 26.43 3.93 14.19
C GLN A 357 26.26 4.96 15.30
N GLU A 358 25.03 5.41 15.45
CA GLU A 358 24.62 6.37 16.47
C GLU A 358 24.15 5.62 17.71
N ILE A 359 24.74 5.93 18.88
CA ILE A 359 24.35 5.33 20.16
C ILE A 359 24.12 6.47 21.15
N GLY A 360 22.94 6.50 21.78
CA GLY A 360 22.57 7.47 22.81
C GLY A 360 21.26 8.19 22.53
N ASP A 361 20.98 9.23 23.33
CA ASP A 361 19.77 10.04 23.17
C ASP A 361 19.79 10.82 21.84
N PRO A 362 18.67 10.85 21.08
CA PRO A 362 18.61 11.57 19.79
C PRO A 362 18.98 13.05 19.89
N THR A 363 18.67 13.72 20.99
CA THR A 363 19.01 15.14 21.24
C THR A 363 20.52 15.30 21.35
N GLU A 364 21.17 14.38 22.05
CA GLU A 364 22.61 14.36 22.22
C GLU A 364 23.36 13.97 20.94
N THR A 365 22.82 12.97 20.24
CA THR A 365 23.35 12.51 18.94
C THR A 365 23.34 13.62 17.91
N ALA A 366 22.30 14.49 17.91
CA ALA A 366 22.24 15.66 17.03
C ALA A 366 23.44 16.61 17.20
N LEU A 367 23.90 16.78 18.45
CA LEU A 367 25.07 17.63 18.77
C LEU A 367 26.37 17.01 18.25
N ILE A 368 26.53 15.68 18.39
CA ILE A 368 27.67 14.94 17.86
C ILE A 368 27.71 15.02 16.33
N ASN A 369 26.55 14.81 15.69
CA ASN A 369 26.42 14.87 14.24
C ASN A 369 26.75 16.25 13.68
N LEU A 370 26.37 17.33 14.37
CA LEU A 370 26.77 18.69 14.01
C LEU A 370 28.29 18.82 14.03
N GLY A 371 28.95 18.33 15.08
CA GLY A 371 30.42 18.30 15.18
C GLY A 371 31.04 17.59 13.97
N THR A 372 30.58 16.39 13.68
CA THR A 372 31.08 15.59 12.55
C THR A 372 30.89 16.32 11.22
N ASN A 373 29.73 16.94 10.99
CA ASN A 373 29.44 17.69 9.75
C ASN A 373 30.32 18.92 9.59
N LEU A 374 30.77 19.54 10.69
CA LEU A 374 31.70 20.68 10.71
C LEU A 374 33.18 20.26 10.74
N GLY A 375 33.48 18.97 10.64
CA GLY A 375 34.83 18.42 10.65
C GLY A 375 35.44 18.33 12.05
N PHE A 376 34.65 18.36 13.11
CA PHE A 376 35.05 18.13 14.48
C PHE A 376 34.84 16.67 14.86
N ASP A 377 35.95 15.95 15.10
CA ASP A 377 35.89 14.59 15.59
C ASP A 377 35.62 14.60 17.10
N ALA A 378 34.45 14.12 17.47
CA ALA A 378 33.98 14.09 18.84
C ALA A 378 34.89 13.23 19.75
N MET A 379 35.44 12.13 19.22
CA MET A 379 36.34 11.27 20.00
C MET A 379 37.67 11.98 20.31
N GLN A 380 38.28 12.62 19.30
CA GLN A 380 39.49 13.42 19.50
C GLN A 380 39.28 14.58 20.49
N VAL A 381 38.10 15.21 20.46
CA VAL A 381 37.76 16.28 21.41
C VAL A 381 37.68 15.71 22.83
N ARG A 382 37.04 14.54 23.02
CA ARG A 382 36.92 13.89 24.31
C ARG A 382 38.25 13.34 24.85
N GLU A 383 39.10 12.81 24.01
CA GLU A 383 40.45 12.38 24.36
C GLU A 383 41.32 13.55 24.80
N ARG A 384 41.18 14.70 24.13
CA ARG A 384 41.96 15.91 24.46
C ARG A 384 41.49 16.53 25.76
N TYR A 385 40.20 16.44 26.11
CA TYR A 385 39.60 17.03 27.30
C TYR A 385 38.79 15.95 28.03
N PRO A 386 39.45 15.00 28.71
CA PRO A 386 38.80 13.90 29.36
C PRO A 386 37.85 14.38 30.47
N ARG A 387 36.74 13.66 30.64
CA ARG A 387 35.77 13.88 31.69
C ARG A 387 36.37 13.45 33.01
N LEU A 388 36.31 14.33 33.98
CA LEU A 388 36.85 14.12 35.35
C LEU A 388 35.76 13.66 36.30
N SER A 389 34.61 14.33 36.26
CA SER A 389 33.41 14.00 37.04
C SER A 389 32.15 14.46 36.33
N GLU A 390 30.98 13.98 36.77
CA GLU A 390 29.72 14.33 36.17
C GLU A 390 28.58 14.34 37.19
N VAL A 391 27.53 15.11 36.84
CA VAL A 391 26.19 14.98 37.40
C VAL A 391 25.28 14.59 36.22
N PRO A 392 24.83 13.32 36.13
CA PRO A 392 24.05 12.83 35.02
C PRO A 392 22.77 13.64 34.79
N PHE A 393 22.21 13.51 33.58
CA PHE A 393 20.92 14.14 33.29
C PHE A 393 19.81 13.58 34.18
N ASP A 394 19.03 14.49 34.72
CA ASP A 394 17.85 14.19 35.50
C ASP A 394 16.64 14.96 34.97
N SER A 395 15.52 14.27 34.80
CA SER A 395 14.30 14.82 34.17
C SER A 395 13.59 15.87 35.02
N ASP A 396 13.69 15.79 36.31
CA ASP A 396 13.07 16.75 37.26
C ASP A 396 13.92 18.01 37.36
N ARG A 397 15.24 17.83 37.40
CA ARG A 397 16.22 18.91 37.41
C ARG A 397 16.41 19.54 36.00
N LYS A 398 16.21 18.77 34.94
CA LYS A 398 16.35 19.15 33.50
C LYS A 398 17.76 19.64 33.13
N LEU A 399 18.77 19.22 33.84
CA LEU A 399 20.16 19.59 33.66
C LEU A 399 21.07 18.36 33.58
N MET A 400 22.21 18.53 32.93
CA MET A 400 23.35 17.64 32.95
C MET A 400 24.62 18.47 33.10
N SER A 401 25.58 18.02 33.92
CA SER A 401 26.82 18.70 34.17
C SER A 401 28.00 17.77 34.03
N THR A 402 29.12 18.24 33.45
CA THR A 402 30.34 17.49 33.28
C THR A 402 31.55 18.38 33.57
N ALA A 403 32.56 17.86 34.27
CA ALA A 403 33.80 18.57 34.55
C ALA A 403 34.94 18.04 33.66
N HIS A 404 35.75 18.94 33.15
CA HIS A 404 36.85 18.64 32.24
C HIS A 404 38.07 19.52 32.57
N ASN A 405 39.25 18.96 32.39
CA ASN A 405 40.47 19.78 32.44
C ASN A 405 40.66 20.45 31.06
N MET A 406 40.50 21.77 31.01
CA MET A 406 40.53 22.52 29.75
C MET A 406 41.67 23.51 29.74
N ASN A 407 42.44 23.44 28.67
CA ASN A 407 43.40 24.47 28.28
C ASN A 407 43.04 24.98 26.89
N ASP A 408 42.40 26.14 26.84
CA ASP A 408 41.90 26.76 25.65
C ASP A 408 42.22 28.25 25.59
N ALA A 409 42.36 28.79 24.38
CA ALA A 409 42.70 30.19 24.16
C ALA A 409 41.70 31.20 24.77
N LEU A 410 40.44 30.81 24.97
CA LEU A 410 39.42 31.65 25.58
C LEU A 410 39.18 31.38 27.06
N LEU A 411 39.66 30.28 27.56
CA LEU A 411 39.45 29.85 28.93
C LEU A 411 40.78 29.91 29.70
N GLN A 412 40.74 30.32 30.95
CA GLN A 412 41.89 30.16 31.84
C GLN A 412 42.14 28.64 32.02
N GLU A 413 43.43 28.28 32.06
CA GLU A 413 43.81 26.89 32.34
C GLU A 413 43.22 26.42 33.68
N GLY A 414 42.60 25.23 33.67
CA GLY A 414 41.99 24.66 34.85
C GLY A 414 40.78 23.77 34.62
N HIS A 415 40.16 23.35 35.70
CA HIS A 415 38.98 22.50 35.67
C HIS A 415 37.73 23.37 35.36
N MET A 416 37.02 22.97 34.31
CA MET A 416 35.80 23.64 33.86
C MET A 416 34.61 22.69 34.00
N MET A 417 33.59 23.16 34.69
CA MET A 417 32.28 22.51 34.71
C MET A 417 31.44 23.09 33.58
N ILE A 418 30.94 22.22 32.72
CA ILE A 418 30.04 22.53 31.61
C ILE A 418 28.64 22.04 31.97
N VAL A 419 27.64 22.87 31.83
CA VAL A 419 26.26 22.56 32.15
C VAL A 419 25.41 22.77 30.88
N LYS A 420 24.58 21.75 30.55
CA LYS A 420 23.55 21.88 29.51
C LYS A 420 22.18 21.59 30.11
N GLY A 421 21.14 22.21 29.53
CA GLY A 421 19.77 21.87 29.92
C GLY A 421 18.72 22.86 29.45
N ALA A 422 17.57 22.83 30.10
CA ALA A 422 16.43 23.68 29.77
C ALA A 422 16.75 25.16 30.05
N VAL A 423 16.36 26.01 29.12
CA VAL A 423 16.70 27.45 29.13
C VAL A 423 16.13 28.14 30.37
N ASP A 424 14.87 27.84 30.71
CA ASP A 424 14.18 28.36 31.90
C ASP A 424 14.94 28.07 33.21
N VAL A 425 15.35 26.83 33.39
CA VAL A 425 16.06 26.39 34.59
C VAL A 425 17.47 27.00 34.66
N LEU A 426 18.21 27.00 33.54
CA LEU A 426 19.55 27.55 33.50
C LEU A 426 19.59 29.05 33.70
N LEU A 427 18.62 29.82 33.16
CA LEU A 427 18.56 31.28 33.30
C LEU A 427 18.55 31.75 34.77
N GLU A 428 17.92 30.98 35.64
CA GLU A 428 17.88 31.31 37.11
C GLU A 428 19.24 31.10 37.79
N ARG A 429 20.09 30.21 37.23
CA ARG A 429 21.38 29.81 37.81
C ARG A 429 22.58 30.54 37.19
N MET A 430 22.34 31.45 36.25
CA MET A 430 23.37 32.22 35.56
C MET A 430 23.46 33.63 36.15
N ASP A 431 24.66 34.08 36.53
CA ASP A 431 24.94 35.44 36.98
C ASP A 431 25.81 36.24 36.00
N ARG A 432 26.47 35.58 35.06
CA ARG A 432 27.37 36.14 34.06
C ARG A 432 27.07 35.65 32.66
N ILE A 433 27.51 36.44 31.69
CA ILE A 433 27.38 36.16 30.25
C ILE A 433 28.72 36.41 29.56
N ARG A 434 29.08 35.52 28.64
CA ARG A 434 30.19 35.73 27.71
C ARG A 434 29.67 36.41 26.43
N VAL A 435 30.26 37.54 26.07
CA VAL A 435 30.02 38.26 24.83
C VAL A 435 31.36 38.55 24.18
N GLY A 436 31.66 37.92 23.07
CA GLY A 436 32.97 37.92 22.44
C GLY A 436 34.03 37.39 23.45
N ASN A 437 35.10 38.14 23.64
CA ASN A 437 36.19 37.73 24.52
C ASN A 437 36.00 38.18 25.98
N THR A 438 34.89 38.83 26.32
CA THR A 438 34.66 39.39 27.65
C THR A 438 33.57 38.64 28.39
N ILE A 439 33.83 38.44 29.69
CA ILE A 439 32.82 37.90 30.63
C ILE A 439 32.38 39.08 31.50
N ARG A 440 31.09 39.32 31.56
CA ARG A 440 30.49 40.37 32.40
C ARG A 440 29.28 39.86 33.16
N ARG A 441 28.82 40.62 34.14
CA ARG A 441 27.55 40.32 34.82
C ARG A 441 26.38 40.34 33.80
N MET A 442 25.47 39.41 33.96
CA MET A 442 24.25 39.35 33.17
C MET A 442 23.32 40.45 33.65
N THR A 443 22.75 41.20 32.71
CA THR A 443 21.72 42.22 32.96
C THR A 443 20.32 41.64 32.71
N ASP A 444 19.30 42.33 33.20
CA ASP A 444 17.89 41.95 32.91
C ASP A 444 17.58 41.99 31.40
N SER A 445 18.16 42.92 30.68
CA SER A 445 18.07 42.97 29.21
C SER A 445 18.66 41.73 28.51
N ASP A 446 19.79 41.17 29.05
CA ASP A 446 20.37 39.94 28.50
C ASP A 446 19.44 38.75 28.77
N ARG A 447 18.86 38.67 29.96
CA ARG A 447 17.88 37.60 30.29
C ARG A 447 16.66 37.66 29.40
N GLU A 448 16.13 38.89 29.21
CA GLU A 448 14.99 39.10 28.32
C GLU A 448 15.30 38.74 26.88
N ASP A 449 16.49 39.12 26.37
CA ASP A 449 16.91 38.77 25.00
C ASP A 449 17.05 37.26 24.79
N ILE A 450 17.66 36.53 25.74
CA ILE A 450 17.77 35.07 25.72
C ILE A 450 16.36 34.42 25.75
N ALA A 451 15.46 34.91 26.60
CA ALA A 451 14.10 34.39 26.72
C ALA A 451 13.29 34.63 25.44
N VAL A 452 13.45 35.81 24.84
CA VAL A 452 12.78 36.12 23.53
C VAL A 452 13.27 35.19 22.44
N HIS A 453 14.56 34.93 22.31
CA HIS A 453 15.10 34.00 21.31
C HIS A 453 14.66 32.55 21.59
N ASN A 454 14.67 32.13 22.84
CA ASN A 454 14.11 30.81 23.22
C ASN A 454 12.63 30.68 22.79
N MET A 455 11.84 31.72 23.06
CA MET A 455 10.42 31.72 22.64
C MET A 455 10.27 31.71 21.12
N GLN A 456 11.11 32.41 20.39
CA GLN A 456 11.11 32.41 18.93
C GLN A 456 11.45 31.01 18.39
N PHE A 457 12.50 30.37 18.86
CA PHE A 457 12.86 29.00 18.51
C PHE A 457 11.74 28.03 18.83
N SER A 458 11.14 28.13 20.01
CA SER A 458 10.02 27.28 20.41
C SER A 458 8.79 27.45 19.50
N ARG A 459 8.46 28.69 19.08
CA ARG A 459 7.39 28.98 18.12
C ARG A 459 7.67 28.40 16.73
N GLU A 460 8.94 28.26 16.37
CA GLU A 460 9.37 27.59 15.12
C GLU A 460 9.42 26.06 15.27
N GLY A 461 9.06 25.50 16.42
CA GLY A 461 9.03 24.08 16.70
C GLY A 461 10.38 23.50 17.08
N LEU A 462 11.37 24.34 17.39
CA LEU A 462 12.71 23.88 17.77
C LEU A 462 12.77 23.57 19.26
N ARG A 463 13.42 22.46 19.58
CA ARG A 463 13.87 22.15 20.95
C ARG A 463 15.14 22.91 21.25
N VAL A 464 15.18 23.63 22.35
CA VAL A 464 16.31 24.50 22.71
C VAL A 464 17.05 23.94 23.92
N LEU A 465 18.37 23.84 23.83
CA LEU A 465 19.27 23.58 24.93
C LEU A 465 20.12 24.82 25.21
N ALA A 466 20.16 25.25 26.45
CA ALA A 466 21.12 26.26 26.93
C ALA A 466 22.40 25.60 27.35
N PHE A 467 23.50 26.30 27.15
CA PHE A 467 24.84 25.92 27.61
C PHE A 467 25.42 27.01 28.46
N ALA A 468 26.00 26.59 29.58
CA ALA A 468 26.70 27.45 30.52
C ALA A 468 27.92 26.73 31.08
N TYR A 469 28.81 27.49 31.72
CA TYR A 469 30.00 26.90 32.33
C TYR A 469 30.48 27.72 33.50
N LYS A 470 31.35 27.14 34.36
CA LYS A 470 32.15 27.83 35.36
C LYS A 470 33.44 27.11 35.61
N GLN A 471 34.41 27.81 36.15
CA GLN A 471 35.63 27.25 36.67
C GLN A 471 35.37 26.61 38.04
N VAL A 472 35.87 25.41 38.28
CA VAL A 472 35.79 24.68 39.54
C VAL A 472 37.20 24.43 40.10
N GLU A 473 37.29 24.15 41.37
CA GLU A 473 38.58 23.83 42.02
C GLU A 473 39.15 22.50 41.52
N GLU A 474 40.47 22.39 41.47
CA GLU A 474 41.13 21.15 41.10
C GLU A 474 40.78 20.06 42.14
N GLU A 475 40.60 18.80 41.63
CA GLU A 475 40.30 17.60 42.43
C GLU A 475 38.90 17.57 43.10
N LYS A 476 38.02 18.54 42.86
CA LYS A 476 36.64 18.51 43.39
C LYS A 476 35.74 17.69 42.47
N GLU A 477 35.08 16.64 42.99
CA GLU A 477 33.90 16.05 42.37
C GLU A 477 32.77 17.08 42.35
N ILE A 478 32.16 17.29 41.18
CA ILE A 478 31.05 18.24 41.04
C ILE A 478 29.74 17.62 41.54
N GLY A 479 28.95 18.43 42.26
CA GLY A 479 27.63 18.08 42.73
C GLY A 479 26.55 19.01 42.21
N THR A 480 25.30 18.74 42.54
CA THR A 480 24.16 19.56 42.15
C THR A 480 24.19 20.98 42.75
N GLU A 481 24.87 21.15 43.85
CA GLU A 481 25.14 22.46 44.52
C GLU A 481 26.08 23.33 43.71
N ASP A 482 26.87 22.74 42.81
CA ASP A 482 27.80 23.49 41.96
C ASP A 482 27.10 24.10 40.73
N GLU A 483 25.89 23.73 40.46
CA GLU A 483 25.10 24.19 39.29
C GLU A 483 24.51 25.60 39.50
N ASP A 484 25.28 26.54 40.02
CA ASP A 484 24.90 27.92 40.28
C ASP A 484 26.07 28.87 39.93
N GLN A 485 25.78 30.18 39.79
CA GLN A 485 26.71 31.22 39.39
C GLN A 485 27.44 30.92 38.07
N LEU A 486 26.68 30.45 37.09
CA LEU A 486 27.18 29.99 35.81
C LEU A 486 27.36 31.14 34.81
N ILE A 487 28.25 30.95 33.86
CA ILE A 487 28.50 31.86 32.73
C ILE A 487 27.78 31.36 31.50
N PHE A 488 26.80 32.12 31.00
CA PHE A 488 26.10 31.77 29.78
C PHE A 488 27.03 31.88 28.57
N ILE A 489 26.93 30.91 27.64
CA ILE A 489 27.64 30.92 26.36
C ILE A 489 26.73 30.97 25.16
N GLY A 490 25.62 30.22 25.15
CA GLY A 490 24.74 30.19 24.01
C GLY A 490 23.60 29.18 24.13
N LEU A 491 22.74 29.21 23.10
CA LEU A 491 21.67 28.25 22.90
C LEU A 491 21.94 27.44 21.63
N ILE A 492 21.54 26.18 21.65
CA ILE A 492 21.50 25.32 20.48
C ILE A 492 20.06 24.87 20.27
N ALA A 493 19.53 25.15 19.08
CA ALA A 493 18.15 24.84 18.74
C ALA A 493 18.12 23.73 17.66
N MET A 494 17.29 22.72 17.88
CA MET A 494 17.24 21.52 17.05
C MET A 494 15.80 21.02 16.89
N MET A 495 15.55 20.26 15.84
CA MET A 495 14.29 19.58 15.60
C MET A 495 14.51 18.30 14.82
N ASP A 496 13.48 17.47 14.76
CA ASP A 496 13.34 16.43 13.74
C ASP A 496 12.79 17.05 12.44
N PRO A 497 13.65 17.29 11.43
CA PRO A 497 13.25 18.07 10.27
C PRO A 497 12.24 17.31 9.40
N PRO A 498 11.30 18.03 8.79
CA PRO A 498 10.40 17.43 7.82
C PRO A 498 11.20 16.94 6.59
N ARG A 499 10.75 15.84 6.00
CA ARG A 499 11.28 15.35 4.73
C ARG A 499 10.87 16.30 3.60
N GLU A 500 11.75 16.63 2.69
CA GLU A 500 11.41 17.46 1.51
C GLU A 500 10.41 16.75 0.61
N GLU A 501 10.51 15.43 0.50
CA GLU A 501 9.55 14.58 -0.22
C GLU A 501 8.14 14.69 0.37
N SER A 502 8.02 14.81 1.69
CA SER A 502 6.72 15.00 2.37
C SER A 502 6.07 16.32 1.97
N ARG A 503 6.84 17.41 1.86
CA ARG A 503 6.34 18.71 1.40
C ARG A 503 5.77 18.63 -0.02
N LEU A 504 6.52 18.01 -0.94
CA LEU A 504 6.07 17.81 -2.33
C LEU A 504 4.84 16.92 -2.40
N ALA A 505 4.79 15.87 -1.60
CA ALA A 505 3.68 14.94 -1.54
C ALA A 505 2.40 15.59 -0.97
N VAL A 506 2.51 16.46 0.03
CA VAL A 506 1.39 17.26 0.57
C VAL A 506 0.82 18.19 -0.51
N GLU A 507 1.68 18.82 -1.31
CA GLU A 507 1.25 19.64 -2.43
C GLU A 507 0.51 18.81 -3.50
N GLU A 508 1.02 17.61 -3.79
CA GLU A 508 0.38 16.68 -4.73
C GLU A 508 -0.96 16.16 -4.21
N CYS A 509 -1.07 15.82 -2.91
CA CYS A 509 -2.35 15.49 -2.26
C CYS A 509 -3.40 16.58 -2.50
N ARG A 510 -3.05 17.84 -2.25
CA ARG A 510 -3.97 18.97 -2.43
C ARG A 510 -4.44 19.12 -3.87
N ARG A 511 -3.52 18.97 -4.84
CA ARG A 511 -3.88 18.98 -6.27
C ARG A 511 -4.82 17.84 -6.62
N ALA A 512 -4.62 16.69 -6.01
CA ALA A 512 -5.44 15.49 -6.20
C ALA A 512 -6.77 15.51 -5.43
N GLY A 513 -7.09 16.62 -4.73
CA GLY A 513 -8.29 16.74 -3.92
C GLY A 513 -8.28 15.90 -2.63
N ILE A 514 -7.10 15.48 -2.19
CA ILE A 514 -6.87 14.72 -0.96
C ILE A 514 -6.47 15.68 0.13
N ARG A 515 -7.09 15.56 1.31
CA ARG A 515 -6.76 16.37 2.47
C ARG A 515 -5.78 15.65 3.38
N PRO A 516 -4.53 16.11 3.49
CA PRO A 516 -3.60 15.60 4.49
C PRO A 516 -3.90 16.20 5.85
N ILE A 517 -3.85 15.36 6.89
CA ILE A 517 -4.08 15.70 8.30
C ILE A 517 -2.91 15.16 9.09
N MET A 518 -2.36 15.98 9.99
CA MET A 518 -1.31 15.55 10.92
C MET A 518 -1.93 15.19 12.27
N ILE A 519 -1.55 14.02 12.79
CA ILE A 519 -1.98 13.54 14.11
C ILE A 519 -0.72 13.15 14.88
N THR A 520 -0.49 13.76 16.06
CA THR A 520 0.76 13.55 16.81
C THR A 520 0.58 13.63 18.32
N GLY A 521 1.45 12.93 19.06
CA GLY A 521 1.60 13.09 20.49
C GLY A 521 2.33 14.37 20.93
N ASP A 522 2.95 15.10 19.99
CA ASP A 522 3.71 16.31 20.25
C ASP A 522 2.85 17.49 20.73
N HIS A 523 3.52 18.47 21.29
CA HIS A 523 2.91 19.73 21.68
C HIS A 523 2.38 20.51 20.46
N LYS A 524 1.25 21.19 20.62
CA LYS A 524 0.56 21.94 19.54
C LYS A 524 1.48 22.90 18.78
N ILE A 525 2.35 23.62 19.47
CA ILE A 525 3.27 24.62 18.87
C ILE A 525 4.25 23.91 17.90
N THR A 526 4.86 22.82 18.34
CA THR A 526 5.79 22.03 17.52
C THR A 526 5.09 21.40 16.32
N ALA A 527 3.93 20.80 16.55
CA ALA A 527 3.12 20.20 15.49
C ALA A 527 2.68 21.24 14.44
N ALA A 528 2.20 22.40 14.88
CA ALA A 528 1.79 23.49 13.99
C ALA A 528 2.97 24.05 13.18
N ALA A 529 4.15 24.22 13.78
CA ALA A 529 5.33 24.71 13.09
C ALA A 529 5.77 23.76 11.96
N ILE A 530 5.84 22.45 12.24
CA ILE A 530 6.18 21.44 11.24
C ILE A 530 5.11 21.35 10.16
N ALA A 531 3.83 21.32 10.53
CA ALA A 531 2.72 21.26 9.59
C ALA A 531 2.68 22.47 8.64
N LYS A 532 3.07 23.64 9.15
CA LYS A 532 3.20 24.88 8.34
C LYS A 532 4.36 24.77 7.35
N ARG A 533 5.52 24.25 7.76
CA ARG A 533 6.70 24.04 6.88
C ARG A 533 6.41 23.10 5.72
N ILE A 534 5.66 22.01 5.95
CA ILE A 534 5.29 21.05 4.90
C ILE A 534 4.00 21.41 4.15
N GLY A 535 3.29 22.48 4.59
CA GLY A 535 2.12 22.97 3.90
C GLY A 535 0.80 22.28 4.28
N ILE A 536 0.72 21.49 5.34
CA ILE A 536 -0.54 20.93 5.87
C ILE A 536 -1.36 22.03 6.55
N LEU A 537 -0.73 22.91 7.31
CA LEU A 537 -1.36 24.00 8.05
C LEU A 537 -1.28 25.31 7.27
N LYS A 538 -2.40 26.04 7.19
CA LYS A 538 -2.44 27.41 6.64
C LYS A 538 -2.54 28.44 7.74
N GLU A 539 -3.47 28.24 8.68
CA GLU A 539 -3.75 29.12 9.80
C GLU A 539 -3.61 28.35 11.13
N GLU A 540 -3.18 29.02 12.18
CA GLU A 540 -3.02 28.39 13.49
C GLU A 540 -4.35 27.89 14.10
N SER A 541 -5.46 28.43 13.68
CA SER A 541 -6.81 27.99 14.06
C SER A 541 -7.15 26.59 13.60
N GLU A 542 -6.48 26.07 12.57
CA GLU A 542 -6.65 24.69 12.07
C GLU A 542 -5.91 23.66 12.93
N ALA A 543 -5.27 24.06 14.03
CA ALA A 543 -4.57 23.18 14.95
C ALA A 543 -5.28 23.13 16.32
N CYS A 544 -5.54 21.93 16.84
CA CYS A 544 -6.11 21.72 18.18
C CYS A 544 -5.31 20.71 18.99
N GLU A 545 -5.56 20.68 20.31
CA GLU A 545 -5.06 19.64 21.21
C GLU A 545 -6.11 18.56 21.44
N GLY A 546 -5.68 17.34 21.75
CA GLY A 546 -6.56 16.20 22.01
C GLY A 546 -7.60 16.46 23.09
N ALA A 547 -7.24 17.20 24.13
CA ALA A 547 -8.15 17.59 25.21
C ALA A 547 -9.41 18.35 24.70
N VAL A 548 -9.32 19.08 23.58
CA VAL A 548 -10.46 19.79 23.02
C VAL A 548 -11.53 18.83 22.48
N ILE A 549 -11.13 17.66 21.99
CA ILE A 549 -12.05 16.67 21.40
C ILE A 549 -12.49 15.60 22.41
N GLU A 550 -11.93 15.60 23.63
CA GLU A 550 -12.22 14.60 24.66
C GLU A 550 -13.68 14.68 25.14
N ASP A 551 -14.16 15.90 25.37
CA ASP A 551 -15.51 16.17 25.87
C ASP A 551 -16.59 16.28 24.75
N MET A 552 -16.19 16.25 23.48
CA MET A 552 -17.13 16.33 22.34
C MET A 552 -17.88 15.04 22.13
N SER A 553 -19.18 15.12 21.83
CA SER A 553 -19.91 13.98 21.28
C SER A 553 -19.39 13.63 19.86
N ASP A 554 -19.75 12.44 19.38
CA ASP A 554 -19.29 12.02 18.05
C ASP A 554 -19.93 12.88 16.93
N GLU A 555 -21.17 13.38 17.15
CA GLU A 555 -21.83 14.31 16.22
C GLU A 555 -21.13 15.68 16.18
N GLU A 556 -20.78 16.22 17.34
CA GLU A 556 -20.03 17.50 17.42
C GLU A 556 -18.66 17.37 16.78
N LEU A 557 -17.98 16.23 16.98
CA LEU A 557 -16.68 15.96 16.37
C LEU A 557 -16.75 15.88 14.86
N GLN A 558 -17.80 15.30 14.27
CA GLN A 558 -18.00 15.26 12.82
C GLN A 558 -18.00 16.67 12.20
N ASP A 559 -18.65 17.65 12.83
CA ASP A 559 -18.65 19.02 12.31
C ASP A 559 -17.31 19.72 12.57
N PHE A 560 -16.68 19.41 13.68
CA PHE A 560 -15.41 20.03 14.10
C PHE A 560 -14.23 19.61 13.21
N VAL A 561 -14.15 18.34 12.77
CA VAL A 561 -13.00 17.83 12.01
C VAL A 561 -12.78 18.57 10.69
N GLU A 562 -13.82 19.15 10.08
CA GLU A 562 -13.67 19.90 8.84
C GLU A 562 -12.79 21.17 8.98
N GLY A 563 -12.79 21.77 10.17
CA GLY A 563 -11.96 22.95 10.46
C GLY A 563 -10.51 22.64 10.82
N ILE A 564 -10.19 21.39 11.15
CA ILE A 564 -8.90 21.02 11.74
C ILE A 564 -8.03 20.22 10.78
N SER A 565 -6.77 20.60 10.67
CA SER A 565 -5.74 19.94 9.87
C SER A 565 -4.61 19.34 10.72
N VAL A 566 -4.49 19.74 12.01
CA VAL A 566 -3.46 19.27 12.94
C VAL A 566 -4.06 18.95 14.30
N TYR A 567 -3.85 17.73 14.75
CA TYR A 567 -4.23 17.25 16.08
C TYR A 567 -2.96 16.93 16.88
N ALA A 568 -2.78 17.64 18.00
CA ALA A 568 -1.61 17.55 18.88
C ALA A 568 -1.99 16.91 20.22
N ARG A 569 -1.05 16.26 20.90
CA ARG A 569 -1.26 15.57 22.19
C ARG A 569 -2.47 14.65 22.18
N VAL A 570 -2.60 13.84 21.13
CA VAL A 570 -3.72 12.91 20.98
C VAL A 570 -3.41 11.54 21.62
N SER A 571 -4.43 10.97 22.27
CA SER A 571 -4.41 9.58 22.73
C SER A 571 -4.77 8.62 21.57
N PRO A 572 -4.53 7.30 21.73
CA PRO A 572 -4.98 6.29 20.77
C PRO A 572 -6.49 6.33 20.51
N GLU A 573 -7.29 6.59 21.52
CA GLU A 573 -8.75 6.72 21.40
C GLU A 573 -9.15 7.92 20.54
N HIS A 574 -8.48 9.06 20.73
CA HIS A 574 -8.70 10.22 19.88
C HIS A 574 -8.42 9.92 18.41
N LYS A 575 -7.35 9.16 18.10
CA LYS A 575 -7.01 8.75 16.73
C LYS A 575 -8.15 7.97 16.08
N ILE A 576 -8.76 7.02 16.81
CA ILE A 576 -9.91 6.23 16.34
C ILE A 576 -11.12 7.14 16.07
N ARG A 577 -11.45 8.04 16.99
CA ARG A 577 -12.59 8.95 16.88
C ARG A 577 -12.45 9.91 15.69
N ILE A 578 -11.26 10.46 15.47
CA ILE A 578 -10.97 11.33 14.31
C ILE A 578 -11.18 10.57 13.00
N VAL A 579 -10.61 9.36 12.88
CA VAL A 579 -10.77 8.50 11.70
C VAL A 579 -12.24 8.21 11.44
N ARG A 580 -12.99 7.79 12.47
CA ARG A 580 -14.42 7.49 12.38
C ARG A 580 -15.25 8.71 11.96
N ALA A 581 -14.98 9.87 12.53
CA ALA A 581 -15.70 11.10 12.19
C ALA A 581 -15.56 11.44 10.70
N TRP A 582 -14.37 11.27 10.11
CA TRP A 582 -14.18 11.45 8.68
C TRP A 582 -14.87 10.39 7.83
N GLN A 583 -14.88 9.13 8.27
CA GLN A 583 -15.57 8.03 7.58
C GLN A 583 -17.09 8.24 7.56
N GLU A 584 -17.69 8.66 8.65
CA GLU A 584 -19.13 8.94 8.76
C GLU A 584 -19.58 10.13 7.88
N LYS A 585 -18.67 11.04 7.53
CA LYS A 585 -18.87 12.07 6.49
C LYS A 585 -18.71 11.52 5.05
N GLY A 586 -18.56 10.22 4.88
CA GLY A 586 -18.45 9.58 3.56
C GLY A 586 -17.07 9.66 2.92
N ASN A 587 -16.02 9.99 3.69
CA ASN A 587 -14.64 10.01 3.22
C ASN A 587 -14.00 8.64 3.34
N ILE A 588 -13.04 8.36 2.46
CA ILE A 588 -12.15 7.22 2.56
C ILE A 588 -10.85 7.67 3.21
N VAL A 589 -10.58 7.11 4.38
CA VAL A 589 -9.49 7.53 5.25
C VAL A 589 -8.33 6.55 5.18
N ALA A 590 -7.16 7.06 4.80
CA ALA A 590 -5.88 6.39 5.04
C ALA A 590 -5.28 6.90 6.37
N MET A 591 -4.82 6.00 7.22
CA MET A 591 -4.18 6.34 8.51
C MET A 591 -2.81 5.70 8.60
N THR A 592 -1.79 6.47 8.96
CA THR A 592 -0.44 5.96 9.20
C THR A 592 -0.16 5.81 10.69
N GLY A 593 0.70 4.86 11.02
CA GLY A 593 1.21 4.67 12.37
C GLY A 593 2.35 3.67 12.42
N ASP A 594 3.15 3.71 13.48
CA ASP A 594 4.31 2.85 13.70
C ASP A 594 4.24 2.08 15.03
N GLY A 595 3.48 2.59 16.00
CA GLY A 595 3.41 2.05 17.34
C GLY A 595 2.24 1.11 17.61
N VAL A 596 2.33 0.41 18.73
CA VAL A 596 1.21 -0.38 19.29
C VAL A 596 -0.03 0.48 19.50
N ASN A 597 0.19 1.73 19.92
CA ASN A 597 -0.87 2.72 20.17
C ASN A 597 -1.65 3.12 18.90
N ASP A 598 -1.08 2.90 17.73
CA ASP A 598 -1.70 3.22 16.44
C ASP A 598 -2.54 2.08 15.88
N ALA A 599 -2.26 0.85 16.29
CA ALA A 599 -2.88 -0.34 15.72
C ALA A 599 -4.43 -0.30 15.71
N PRO A 600 -5.12 0.18 16.76
CA PRO A 600 -6.58 0.29 16.72
C PRO A 600 -7.06 1.29 15.65
N ALA A 601 -6.37 2.43 15.48
CA ALA A 601 -6.70 3.43 14.47
C ALA A 601 -6.38 2.94 13.05
N LEU A 602 -5.27 2.20 12.86
CA LEU A 602 -4.91 1.54 11.61
C LEU A 602 -5.96 0.51 11.19
N LYS A 603 -6.50 -0.23 12.15
CA LYS A 603 -7.57 -1.23 11.90
C LYS A 603 -8.92 -0.57 11.60
N GLN A 604 -9.21 0.59 12.21
CA GLN A 604 -10.42 1.37 12.00
C GLN A 604 -10.44 2.02 10.61
N ALA A 605 -9.30 2.53 10.15
CA ALA A 605 -9.18 3.21 8.86
C ALA A 605 -9.56 2.28 7.68
N ASP A 606 -10.04 2.88 6.60
CA ASP A 606 -10.27 2.14 5.34
C ASP A 606 -8.98 1.56 4.81
N ILE A 607 -7.88 2.32 4.99
CA ILE A 607 -6.53 1.91 4.63
C ILE A 607 -5.57 2.24 5.79
N GLY A 608 -5.34 1.27 6.65
CA GLY A 608 -4.25 1.34 7.62
C GLY A 608 -2.91 1.18 6.92
N VAL A 609 -1.96 2.05 7.22
CA VAL A 609 -0.62 2.10 6.63
C VAL A 609 0.41 2.04 7.75
N ALA A 610 1.15 0.95 7.85
CA ALA A 610 2.22 0.81 8.85
C ALA A 610 3.58 1.15 8.27
N MET A 611 4.47 1.62 9.13
CA MET A 611 5.89 1.80 8.81
C MET A 611 6.57 0.42 8.76
N GLY A 612 7.47 0.22 7.81
CA GLY A 612 8.16 -1.06 7.60
C GLY A 612 9.46 -1.17 8.38
N VAL A 613 10.18 -0.05 8.53
CA VAL A 613 11.46 0.03 9.23
C VAL A 613 11.25 0.27 10.72
N THR A 614 10.55 1.36 11.08
CA THR A 614 10.32 1.75 12.48
C THR A 614 9.08 1.13 13.10
N GLY A 615 8.17 0.59 12.27
CA GLY A 615 6.89 0.08 12.74
C GLY A 615 6.98 -1.22 13.52
N SER A 616 6.23 -1.29 14.63
CA SER A 616 6.04 -2.50 15.40
C SER A 616 5.28 -3.57 14.60
N GLU A 617 5.48 -4.84 14.92
CA GLU A 617 4.75 -5.94 14.27
C GLU A 617 3.23 -5.84 14.49
N VAL A 618 2.80 -5.31 15.64
CA VAL A 618 1.38 -5.02 15.92
C VAL A 618 0.80 -4.03 14.91
N ALA A 619 1.52 -2.93 14.65
CA ALA A 619 1.09 -1.93 13.67
C ALA A 619 1.06 -2.53 12.26
N LYS A 620 2.09 -3.30 11.88
CA LYS A 620 2.16 -3.99 10.58
C LYS A 620 1.02 -4.99 10.40
N ASP A 621 0.62 -5.71 11.45
CA ASP A 621 -0.46 -6.69 11.39
C ASP A 621 -1.84 -6.03 11.27
N ALA A 622 -2.07 -4.94 11.99
CA ALA A 622 -3.29 -4.15 11.90
C ALA A 622 -3.47 -3.51 10.51
N ALA A 623 -2.37 -3.17 9.86
CA ALA A 623 -2.38 -2.40 8.61
C ALA A 623 -2.83 -3.22 7.38
N ALA A 624 -3.32 -2.51 6.39
CA ALA A 624 -3.64 -3.04 5.06
C ALA A 624 -2.48 -2.86 4.06
N MET A 625 -1.56 -1.94 4.37
CA MET A 625 -0.36 -1.64 3.57
C MET A 625 0.83 -1.36 4.50
N VAL A 626 2.02 -1.76 4.09
CA VAL A 626 3.28 -1.50 4.81
C VAL A 626 4.23 -0.76 3.89
N LEU A 627 4.85 0.33 4.40
CA LEU A 627 5.84 1.13 3.68
C LEU A 627 7.24 0.68 4.04
N THR A 628 8.02 0.16 3.10
CA THR A 628 9.39 -0.31 3.36
C THR A 628 10.41 0.81 3.48
N ASP A 629 10.04 2.05 3.21
CA ASP A 629 10.87 3.25 3.28
C ASP A 629 10.39 4.29 4.31
N ASP A 630 9.33 3.97 5.05
CA ASP A 630 8.70 4.83 6.06
C ASP A 630 8.41 6.27 5.56
N ASN A 631 8.08 6.42 4.28
CA ASN A 631 7.99 7.72 3.63
C ASN A 631 6.54 8.07 3.24
N PHE A 632 6.05 9.22 3.70
CA PHE A 632 4.72 9.73 3.35
C PHE A 632 4.52 9.86 1.82
N ALA A 633 5.56 10.21 1.06
CA ALA A 633 5.46 10.33 -0.39
C ALA A 633 5.10 9.01 -1.07
N THR A 634 5.46 7.87 -0.46
CA THR A 634 5.11 6.55 -0.96
C THR A 634 3.62 6.26 -0.84
N ILE A 635 2.93 6.83 0.15
CA ILE A 635 1.47 6.76 0.26
C ILE A 635 0.81 7.44 -0.94
N VAL A 636 1.30 8.62 -1.30
CA VAL A 636 0.76 9.40 -2.44
C VAL A 636 0.98 8.65 -3.75
N LYS A 637 2.14 8.03 -3.92
CA LYS A 637 2.40 7.12 -5.07
C LYS A 637 1.48 5.90 -5.07
N ALA A 638 1.20 5.32 -3.90
CA ALA A 638 0.28 4.20 -3.79
C ALA A 638 -1.15 4.62 -4.18
N VAL A 639 -1.58 5.83 -3.81
CA VAL A 639 -2.86 6.40 -4.27
C VAL A 639 -2.86 6.63 -5.79
N GLU A 640 -1.79 7.19 -6.36
CA GLU A 640 -1.63 7.33 -7.82
C GLU A 640 -1.75 5.97 -8.52
N ASN A 641 -1.07 4.95 -7.99
CA ASN A 641 -1.14 3.59 -8.50
C ASN A 641 -2.55 3.01 -8.39
N GLY A 642 -3.23 3.19 -7.27
CA GLY A 642 -4.61 2.75 -7.06
C GLY A 642 -5.59 3.39 -8.06
N ARG A 643 -5.47 4.70 -8.32
CA ARG A 643 -6.28 5.42 -9.32
C ARG A 643 -6.02 4.92 -10.73
N ASN A 644 -4.75 4.73 -11.11
CA ASN A 644 -4.39 4.17 -12.41
C ASN A 644 -4.94 2.74 -12.58
N LEU A 645 -4.79 1.91 -11.54
CA LEU A 645 -5.25 0.53 -11.57
C LEU A 645 -6.78 0.44 -11.75
N TYR A 646 -7.53 1.29 -11.05
CA TYR A 646 -8.97 1.39 -11.23
C TYR A 646 -9.33 1.77 -12.67
N GLN A 647 -8.63 2.75 -13.26
CA GLN A 647 -8.83 3.16 -14.65
C GLN A 647 -8.49 2.02 -15.62
N HIS A 648 -7.42 1.26 -15.38
CA HIS A 648 -7.04 0.10 -16.20
C HIS A 648 -8.11 -1.00 -16.17
N ILE A 649 -8.66 -1.28 -14.98
CA ILE A 649 -9.76 -2.25 -14.81
C ILE A 649 -10.98 -1.76 -15.60
N LYS A 650 -11.34 -0.49 -15.46
CA LYS A 650 -12.44 0.12 -16.20
C LYS A 650 -12.24 0.01 -17.72
N ASN A 651 -11.04 0.31 -18.21
CA ASN A 651 -10.71 0.19 -19.63
C ASN A 651 -10.85 -1.26 -20.16
N ALA A 652 -10.39 -2.25 -19.37
CA ALA A 652 -10.54 -3.66 -19.72
C ALA A 652 -12.01 -4.10 -19.73
N ILE A 653 -12.81 -3.65 -18.76
CA ILE A 653 -14.26 -3.90 -18.71
C ILE A 653 -14.96 -3.30 -19.94
N GLN A 654 -14.64 -2.04 -20.29
CA GLN A 654 -15.18 -1.36 -21.47
C GLN A 654 -14.89 -2.15 -22.74
N PHE A 655 -13.65 -2.59 -22.91
CA PHE A 655 -13.21 -3.39 -24.05
C PHE A 655 -14.04 -4.69 -24.19
N LEU A 656 -14.20 -5.43 -23.09
CA LEU A 656 -14.92 -6.71 -23.09
C LEU A 656 -16.41 -6.51 -23.36
N LEU A 657 -17.06 -5.59 -22.62
CA LEU A 657 -18.50 -5.41 -22.69
C LEU A 657 -18.95 -4.79 -24.01
N SER A 658 -18.21 -3.82 -24.56
CA SER A 658 -18.56 -3.21 -25.86
C SER A 658 -18.41 -4.20 -27.01
N GLY A 659 -17.37 -5.03 -26.98
CA GLY A 659 -17.18 -6.09 -27.95
C GLY A 659 -18.30 -7.14 -27.91
N ASN A 660 -18.70 -7.58 -26.70
CA ASN A 660 -19.80 -8.54 -26.55
C ASN A 660 -21.15 -7.92 -26.98
N PHE A 661 -21.39 -6.65 -26.62
CA PHE A 661 -22.60 -5.95 -27.05
C PHE A 661 -22.68 -5.85 -28.56
N GLY A 662 -21.58 -5.60 -29.27
CA GLY A 662 -21.53 -5.62 -30.73
C GLY A 662 -21.90 -6.99 -31.33
N ALA A 663 -21.37 -8.08 -30.75
CA ALA A 663 -21.70 -9.43 -31.19
C ALA A 663 -23.18 -9.76 -30.97
N ILE A 664 -23.75 -9.40 -29.80
CA ILE A 664 -25.18 -9.56 -29.49
C ILE A 664 -26.05 -8.85 -30.51
N LEU A 665 -25.73 -7.61 -30.84
CA LEU A 665 -26.49 -6.82 -31.82
C LEU A 665 -26.51 -7.50 -33.17
N VAL A 666 -25.39 -8.05 -33.64
CA VAL A 666 -25.34 -8.77 -34.95
C VAL A 666 -26.22 -10.01 -34.93
N VAL A 667 -26.19 -10.82 -33.87
CA VAL A 667 -27.03 -12.01 -33.71
C VAL A 667 -28.51 -11.62 -33.67
N LEU A 668 -28.87 -10.60 -32.90
CA LEU A 668 -30.25 -10.10 -32.80
C LEU A 668 -30.76 -9.57 -34.16
N CYS A 669 -29.98 -8.73 -34.84
CA CYS A 669 -30.35 -8.19 -36.12
C CYS A 669 -30.55 -9.31 -37.19
N ALA A 670 -29.66 -10.30 -37.18
CA ALA A 670 -29.77 -11.44 -38.11
C ALA A 670 -31.05 -12.27 -37.82
N SER A 671 -31.32 -12.55 -36.56
CA SER A 671 -32.52 -13.30 -36.14
C SER A 671 -33.82 -12.55 -36.53
N VAL A 672 -33.92 -11.27 -36.21
CA VAL A 672 -35.13 -10.46 -36.50
C VAL A 672 -35.33 -10.29 -38.03
N ALA A 673 -34.25 -10.21 -38.79
CA ALA A 673 -34.28 -10.08 -40.25
C ALA A 673 -34.48 -11.42 -40.99
N GLY A 674 -34.59 -12.55 -40.27
CA GLY A 674 -34.69 -13.88 -40.88
C GLY A 674 -33.46 -14.27 -41.70
N LEU A 675 -32.29 -13.79 -41.31
CA LEU A 675 -31.01 -14.07 -41.95
C LEU A 675 -30.36 -15.33 -41.33
N PRO A 676 -29.45 -16.00 -42.04
CA PRO A 676 -28.71 -17.14 -41.46
C PRO A 676 -27.93 -16.76 -40.21
N VAL A 677 -27.62 -17.74 -39.33
CA VAL A 677 -26.82 -17.56 -38.12
C VAL A 677 -25.45 -16.91 -38.44
N PRO A 678 -25.14 -15.73 -37.89
CA PRO A 678 -23.92 -14.99 -38.28
C PRO A 678 -22.66 -15.62 -37.71
N PHE A 679 -22.76 -16.32 -36.58
CA PHE A 679 -21.61 -16.89 -35.90
C PHE A 679 -21.86 -18.34 -35.48
N ALA A 680 -20.95 -19.23 -35.81
CA ALA A 680 -20.88 -20.54 -35.16
C ALA A 680 -20.38 -20.39 -33.70
N PRO A 681 -20.76 -21.27 -32.76
CA PRO A 681 -20.27 -21.22 -31.40
C PRO A 681 -18.75 -21.21 -31.31
N VAL A 682 -18.03 -21.91 -32.17
CA VAL A 682 -16.58 -21.91 -32.24
C VAL A 682 -15.99 -20.53 -32.54
N HIS A 683 -16.66 -19.69 -33.30
CA HIS A 683 -16.24 -18.32 -33.60
C HIS A 683 -16.22 -17.49 -32.32
N LEU A 684 -17.28 -17.55 -31.53
CA LEU A 684 -17.42 -16.78 -30.31
C LEU A 684 -16.45 -17.24 -29.23
N LEU A 685 -16.22 -18.55 -29.13
CA LEU A 685 -15.20 -19.10 -28.23
C LEU A 685 -13.78 -18.69 -28.64
N PHE A 686 -13.46 -18.68 -29.94
CA PHE A 686 -12.18 -18.14 -30.42
C PHE A 686 -11.99 -16.68 -30.04
N ILE A 687 -13.04 -15.88 -30.15
CA ILE A 687 -13.05 -14.47 -29.79
C ILE A 687 -12.75 -14.32 -28.30
N ASN A 688 -13.55 -14.95 -27.43
CA ASN A 688 -13.42 -14.81 -25.98
C ASN A 688 -12.05 -15.29 -25.47
N LEU A 689 -11.51 -16.35 -26.06
CA LEU A 689 -10.27 -16.96 -25.63
C LEU A 689 -9.02 -16.21 -26.12
N LEU A 690 -8.95 -15.90 -27.41
CA LEU A 690 -7.73 -15.43 -28.06
C LEU A 690 -7.74 -13.93 -28.33
N THR A 691 -8.85 -13.39 -28.83
CA THR A 691 -8.88 -11.97 -29.22
C THR A 691 -9.28 -11.04 -28.10
N ASP A 692 -9.89 -11.53 -27.03
CA ASP A 692 -10.31 -10.72 -25.89
C ASP A 692 -9.34 -10.78 -24.71
N SER A 693 -8.90 -11.97 -24.33
CA SER A 693 -8.10 -12.14 -23.11
C SER A 693 -6.77 -11.38 -23.16
N LEU A 694 -6.03 -11.46 -24.27
CA LEU A 694 -4.72 -10.83 -24.38
C LEU A 694 -4.78 -9.30 -24.41
N PRO A 695 -5.64 -8.65 -25.23
CA PRO A 695 -5.76 -7.19 -25.18
C PRO A 695 -6.31 -6.68 -23.85
N ALA A 696 -7.26 -7.38 -23.22
CA ALA A 696 -7.79 -6.97 -21.92
C ALA A 696 -6.74 -7.02 -20.82
N ILE A 697 -5.87 -8.05 -20.78
CA ILE A 697 -4.73 -8.10 -19.87
C ILE A 697 -3.73 -6.99 -20.21
N ALA A 698 -3.48 -6.72 -21.49
CA ALA A 698 -2.58 -5.66 -21.94
C ALA A 698 -3.08 -4.26 -21.53
N LEU A 699 -4.39 -4.02 -21.55
CA LEU A 699 -5.01 -2.80 -21.03
C LEU A 699 -4.83 -2.68 -19.50
N GLY A 700 -4.83 -3.81 -18.80
CA GLY A 700 -4.55 -3.87 -17.36
C GLY A 700 -3.13 -3.45 -16.96
N VAL A 701 -2.18 -3.50 -17.89
CA VAL A 701 -0.77 -3.07 -17.69
C VAL A 701 -0.44 -1.82 -18.52
N GLU A 702 -1.43 -0.99 -18.81
CA GLU A 702 -1.23 0.31 -19.47
C GLU A 702 -0.25 1.18 -18.67
N PRO A 703 0.66 1.93 -19.33
CA PRO A 703 1.53 2.88 -18.64
C PRO A 703 0.74 3.90 -17.83
N HIS A 704 1.16 4.13 -16.59
CA HIS A 704 0.50 5.03 -15.67
C HIS A 704 0.45 6.46 -16.18
N SER A 705 -0.62 7.15 -15.87
CA SER A 705 -0.82 8.56 -16.20
C SER A 705 -0.86 9.39 -14.91
N LYS A 706 -0.04 10.43 -14.83
CA LYS A 706 -0.10 11.40 -13.73
C LYS A 706 -1.39 12.23 -13.74
N ALA A 707 -2.11 12.29 -14.84
CA ALA A 707 -3.37 13.02 -14.96
C ALA A 707 -4.46 12.50 -14.00
N VAL A 708 -4.34 11.27 -13.48
CA VAL A 708 -5.26 10.75 -12.46
C VAL A 708 -5.16 11.53 -11.13
N MET A 709 -4.02 12.19 -10.87
CA MET A 709 -3.81 13.02 -9.69
C MET A 709 -4.33 14.45 -9.84
N GLU A 710 -4.88 14.81 -11.00
CA GLU A 710 -5.63 16.06 -11.23
C GLU A 710 -7.14 15.89 -10.98
N GLN A 711 -7.58 14.65 -10.76
CA GLN A 711 -8.98 14.32 -10.51
C GLN A 711 -9.27 14.28 -9.00
N ARG A 712 -10.50 14.65 -8.63
CA ARG A 712 -10.96 14.49 -7.23
C ARG A 712 -11.13 13.01 -6.87
N PRO A 713 -11.01 12.66 -5.59
CA PRO A 713 -11.28 11.30 -5.11
C PRO A 713 -12.69 10.85 -5.48
N ARG A 714 -12.83 9.60 -5.87
CA ARG A 714 -14.10 8.99 -6.22
C ARG A 714 -14.82 8.55 -4.94
N PRO A 715 -16.12 8.81 -4.78
CA PRO A 715 -16.90 8.22 -3.69
C PRO A 715 -16.93 6.69 -3.79
N MET A 716 -16.77 5.99 -2.67
CA MET A 716 -16.77 4.50 -2.66
C MET A 716 -18.13 3.90 -3.05
N SER A 717 -19.21 4.65 -2.84
CA SER A 717 -20.57 4.29 -3.24
C SER A 717 -20.80 4.35 -4.75
N GLU A 718 -19.89 4.96 -5.51
CA GLU A 718 -20.02 5.08 -6.95
C GLU A 718 -19.75 3.72 -7.63
N SER A 719 -20.77 3.18 -8.28
CA SER A 719 -20.63 1.97 -9.08
C SER A 719 -19.67 2.20 -10.26
N ILE A 720 -18.87 1.18 -10.57
CA ILE A 720 -18.00 1.21 -11.76
C ILE A 720 -18.82 1.37 -13.06
N LEU A 721 -20.06 0.85 -13.05
CA LEU A 721 -20.99 0.88 -14.18
C LEU A 721 -21.93 2.09 -14.09
N THR A 722 -21.37 3.28 -14.18
CA THR A 722 -22.16 4.52 -14.25
C THR A 722 -22.96 4.63 -15.55
N LYS A 723 -24.08 5.37 -15.55
CA LYS A 723 -24.91 5.58 -16.77
C LYS A 723 -24.10 6.13 -17.94
N PRO A 724 -23.24 7.15 -17.80
CA PRO A 724 -22.40 7.64 -18.90
C PRO A 724 -21.43 6.59 -19.43
N TYR A 725 -20.91 5.75 -18.54
CA TYR A 725 -20.01 4.67 -18.93
C TYR A 725 -20.71 3.55 -19.69
N LEU A 726 -21.91 3.13 -19.24
CA LEU A 726 -22.74 2.16 -19.96
C LEU A 726 -23.15 2.69 -21.35
N LEU A 727 -23.44 3.98 -21.46
CA LEU A 727 -23.72 4.61 -22.75
C LEU A 727 -22.51 4.57 -23.69
N SER A 728 -21.30 4.80 -23.18
CA SER A 728 -20.07 4.66 -23.96
C SER A 728 -19.88 3.22 -24.46
N ILE A 729 -20.05 2.22 -23.59
CA ILE A 729 -20.01 0.80 -23.95
C ILE A 729 -21.03 0.49 -25.06
N ALA A 730 -22.26 0.98 -24.90
CA ALA A 730 -23.32 0.74 -25.90
C ALA A 730 -23.00 1.40 -27.25
N THR A 731 -22.57 2.65 -27.27
CA THR A 731 -22.25 3.37 -28.53
C THR A 731 -21.05 2.77 -29.25
N GLU A 732 -20.01 2.37 -28.52
CA GLU A 732 -18.83 1.69 -29.07
C GLU A 732 -19.20 0.30 -29.60
N GLY A 733 -20.03 -0.44 -28.86
CA GLY A 733 -20.53 -1.74 -29.30
C GLY A 733 -21.44 -1.68 -30.51
N VAL A 734 -22.29 -0.64 -30.62
CA VAL A 734 -23.09 -0.37 -31.84
C VAL A 734 -22.18 -0.15 -33.05
N SER A 735 -21.09 0.61 -32.91
CA SER A 735 -20.13 0.81 -33.99
C SER A 735 -19.54 -0.53 -34.47
N ILE A 736 -19.09 -1.37 -33.53
CA ILE A 736 -18.54 -2.71 -33.82
C ILE A 736 -19.62 -3.59 -34.52
N GLY A 737 -20.83 -3.57 -33.97
CA GLY A 737 -21.95 -4.34 -34.50
C GLY A 737 -22.33 -3.92 -35.92
N VAL A 738 -22.41 -2.64 -36.22
CA VAL A 738 -22.72 -2.09 -37.54
C VAL A 738 -21.67 -2.50 -38.59
N MET A 739 -20.37 -2.35 -38.24
CA MET A 739 -19.28 -2.74 -39.14
C MET A 739 -19.29 -4.25 -39.42
N THR A 740 -19.57 -5.06 -38.39
CA THR A 740 -19.67 -6.50 -38.51
C THR A 740 -20.89 -6.94 -39.32
N MET A 741 -22.04 -6.29 -39.09
CA MET A 741 -23.26 -6.56 -39.87
C MET A 741 -23.11 -6.16 -41.32
N ALA A 742 -22.43 -5.04 -41.62
CA ALA A 742 -22.09 -4.64 -42.98
C ALA A 742 -21.24 -5.71 -43.69
N ALA A 743 -20.22 -6.26 -43.01
CA ALA A 743 -19.42 -7.37 -43.58
C ALA A 743 -20.26 -8.62 -43.80
N PHE A 744 -21.17 -8.95 -42.90
CA PHE A 744 -22.10 -10.08 -43.04
C PHE A 744 -22.98 -9.90 -44.26
N LEU A 745 -23.64 -8.75 -44.43
CA LEU A 745 -24.51 -8.46 -45.55
C LEU A 745 -23.76 -8.46 -46.88
N ILE A 746 -22.54 -7.91 -46.93
CA ILE A 746 -21.69 -7.96 -48.14
C ILE A 746 -21.37 -9.42 -48.50
N GLY A 747 -21.04 -10.27 -47.56
CA GLY A 747 -20.82 -11.69 -47.77
C GLY A 747 -22.08 -12.42 -48.22
N TYR A 748 -23.26 -12.02 -47.69
CA TYR A 748 -24.55 -12.63 -48.03
C TYR A 748 -25.12 -12.24 -49.38
N THR A 749 -24.59 -11.20 -50.02
CA THR A 749 -25.00 -10.81 -51.38
C THR A 749 -24.87 -11.95 -52.42
N SER A 750 -23.98 -12.90 -52.16
CA SER A 750 -23.81 -14.11 -52.95
C SER A 750 -24.72 -15.26 -52.52
N GLN A 751 -25.67 -15.05 -51.65
CA GLN A 751 -26.53 -16.06 -51.01
C GLN A 751 -25.76 -17.22 -50.33
N ASN A 752 -24.49 -17.02 -50.02
CA ASN A 752 -23.65 -17.98 -49.35
C ASN A 752 -23.54 -17.66 -47.87
N ALA A 753 -24.28 -18.41 -47.04
CA ALA A 753 -24.31 -18.22 -45.59
C ALA A 753 -22.95 -18.46 -44.93
N ALA A 754 -22.16 -19.41 -45.44
CA ALA A 754 -20.83 -19.69 -44.86
C ALA A 754 -19.85 -18.54 -45.16
N LEU A 755 -19.93 -17.92 -46.34
CA LEU A 755 -19.13 -16.74 -46.69
C LEU A 755 -19.52 -15.54 -45.81
N ALA A 756 -20.83 -15.29 -45.64
CA ALA A 756 -21.32 -14.22 -44.78
C ALA A 756 -20.86 -14.37 -43.34
N SER A 757 -20.99 -15.58 -42.78
CA SER A 757 -20.52 -15.91 -41.44
C SER A 757 -19.01 -15.73 -41.31
N THR A 758 -18.21 -16.16 -42.31
CA THR A 758 -16.75 -15.99 -42.29
C THR A 758 -16.34 -14.53 -42.30
N MET A 759 -16.98 -13.71 -43.15
CA MET A 759 -16.68 -12.27 -43.22
C MET A 759 -17.09 -11.56 -41.91
N ALA A 760 -18.23 -11.91 -41.33
CA ALA A 760 -18.66 -11.36 -40.04
C ALA A 760 -17.70 -11.74 -38.92
N PHE A 761 -17.29 -12.99 -38.81
CA PHE A 761 -16.33 -13.48 -37.83
C PHE A 761 -14.99 -12.75 -37.93
N GLY A 762 -14.40 -12.67 -39.12
CA GLY A 762 -13.15 -11.97 -39.36
C GLY A 762 -13.22 -10.48 -38.99
N THR A 763 -14.33 -9.82 -39.39
CA THR A 763 -14.54 -8.39 -39.08
C THR A 763 -14.74 -8.18 -37.59
N LEU A 764 -15.50 -9.03 -36.89
CA LEU A 764 -15.71 -8.91 -35.46
C LEU A 764 -14.37 -9.08 -34.69
N CYS A 765 -13.58 -10.12 -34.99
CA CYS A 765 -12.27 -10.35 -34.37
C CYS A 765 -11.33 -9.15 -34.55
N MET A 766 -11.17 -8.67 -35.80
CA MET A 766 -10.28 -7.55 -36.08
C MET A 766 -10.80 -6.25 -35.46
N SER A 767 -12.11 -6.01 -35.49
CA SER A 767 -12.72 -4.83 -34.82
C SER A 767 -12.41 -4.80 -33.32
N ARG A 768 -12.47 -5.96 -32.65
CA ARG A 768 -12.14 -6.07 -31.22
C ARG A 768 -10.67 -5.82 -30.97
N LEU A 769 -9.78 -6.39 -31.77
CA LEU A 769 -8.34 -6.12 -31.64
C LEU A 769 -8.02 -4.63 -31.82
N VAL A 770 -8.60 -3.98 -32.79
CA VAL A 770 -8.48 -2.54 -33.05
C VAL A 770 -9.08 -1.72 -31.90
N HIS A 771 -10.20 -2.20 -31.35
CA HIS A 771 -10.93 -1.55 -30.27
C HIS A 771 -10.11 -1.47 -28.98
N GLY A 772 -9.15 -2.38 -28.76
CA GLY A 772 -8.21 -2.28 -27.66
C GLY A 772 -7.48 -0.92 -27.60
N PHE A 773 -7.15 -0.35 -28.77
CA PHE A 773 -6.56 1.00 -28.82
C PHE A 773 -7.56 2.13 -28.51
N ASN A 774 -8.85 1.90 -28.77
CA ASN A 774 -9.90 2.83 -28.37
C ASN A 774 -10.12 2.86 -26.84
N CYS A 775 -9.92 1.74 -26.17
CA CYS A 775 -10.16 1.59 -24.73
C CYS A 775 -8.96 2.01 -23.85
N LYS A 776 -7.88 2.57 -24.41
CA LYS A 776 -6.70 3.01 -23.66
C LYS A 776 -6.97 4.20 -22.74
N ASP A 777 -7.87 5.09 -23.14
CA ASP A 777 -8.23 6.31 -22.40
C ASP A 777 -9.67 6.70 -22.73
N ASP A 778 -10.33 7.37 -21.81
CA ASP A 778 -11.66 7.96 -22.06
C ASP A 778 -11.58 9.10 -23.10
N LYS A 779 -10.40 9.73 -23.23
CA LYS A 779 -10.10 10.80 -24.21
C LYS A 779 -9.55 10.24 -25.53
N PRO A 780 -9.62 11.01 -26.64
CA PRO A 780 -9.03 10.60 -27.89
C PRO A 780 -7.52 10.44 -27.80
N VAL A 781 -6.99 9.32 -28.32
CA VAL A 781 -5.53 9.01 -28.22
C VAL A 781 -4.84 8.91 -29.59
N ILE A 782 -5.57 8.87 -30.72
CA ILE A 782 -5.04 8.51 -32.04
C ILE A 782 -3.87 9.40 -32.51
N PHE A 783 -3.84 10.67 -32.15
CA PHE A 783 -2.77 11.61 -32.53
C PHE A 783 -1.82 11.93 -31.37
N THR A 784 -1.81 11.11 -30.33
CA THR A 784 -0.95 11.32 -29.17
C THR A 784 0.15 10.26 -29.07
N LYS A 785 1.24 10.59 -28.35
CA LYS A 785 2.31 9.61 -28.06
C LYS A 785 1.77 8.39 -27.26
N ARG A 786 0.61 8.51 -26.62
CA ARG A 786 -0.04 7.44 -25.88
C ARG A 786 -0.55 6.31 -26.76
N PHE A 787 -0.81 6.55 -28.04
CA PHE A 787 -1.36 5.53 -28.93
C PHE A 787 -0.47 4.28 -29.00
N PHE A 788 0.85 4.45 -29.11
CA PHE A 788 1.82 3.36 -29.23
C PHE A 788 2.65 3.06 -27.96
N ASN A 789 2.36 3.66 -26.82
CA ASN A 789 3.17 3.53 -25.63
C ASN A 789 3.05 2.17 -24.92
N ASN A 790 1.96 1.41 -25.16
CA ASN A 790 1.73 0.09 -24.56
C ASN A 790 2.23 -1.03 -25.50
N LYS A 791 3.43 -1.52 -25.23
CA LYS A 791 4.06 -2.59 -26.03
C LYS A 791 3.30 -3.93 -25.92
N TYR A 792 2.65 -4.19 -24.79
CA TYR A 792 1.87 -5.41 -24.59
C TYR A 792 0.60 -5.40 -25.43
N LEU A 793 -0.07 -4.26 -25.55
CA LEU A 793 -1.25 -4.10 -26.39
C LEU A 793 -0.89 -4.25 -27.87
N ILE A 794 0.24 -3.67 -28.31
CA ILE A 794 0.74 -3.85 -29.67
C ILE A 794 1.06 -5.33 -29.93
N GLY A 795 1.72 -6.00 -28.98
CA GLY A 795 2.01 -7.42 -29.08
C GLY A 795 0.74 -8.29 -29.18
N ALA A 796 -0.27 -8.00 -28.34
CA ALA A 796 -1.56 -8.67 -28.35
C ALA A 796 -2.31 -8.46 -29.69
N PHE A 797 -2.29 -7.23 -30.24
CA PHE A 797 -2.86 -6.89 -31.52
C PHE A 797 -2.19 -7.67 -32.66
N VAL A 798 -0.85 -7.66 -32.72
CA VAL A 798 -0.09 -8.35 -33.78
C VAL A 798 -0.31 -9.86 -33.70
N LEU A 799 -0.26 -10.45 -32.51
CA LEU A 799 -0.50 -11.88 -32.33
C LEU A 799 -1.94 -12.24 -32.69
N GLY A 800 -2.93 -11.47 -32.25
CA GLY A 800 -4.34 -11.68 -32.58
C GLY A 800 -4.57 -11.55 -34.09
N MET A 801 -3.96 -10.58 -34.76
CA MET A 801 -4.02 -10.40 -36.21
C MET A 801 -3.43 -11.61 -36.94
N ILE A 802 -2.27 -12.13 -36.53
CA ILE A 802 -1.67 -13.33 -37.12
C ILE A 802 -2.58 -14.53 -36.95
N LEU A 803 -3.15 -14.73 -35.77
CA LEU A 803 -4.01 -15.86 -35.46
C LEU A 803 -5.27 -15.83 -36.29
N ILE A 804 -6.01 -14.70 -36.37
CA ILE A 804 -7.23 -14.60 -37.19
C ILE A 804 -6.91 -14.72 -38.66
N THR A 805 -5.81 -14.10 -39.13
CA THR A 805 -5.41 -14.23 -40.55
C THR A 805 -5.10 -15.69 -40.91
N SER A 806 -4.42 -16.41 -39.96
CA SER A 806 -4.14 -17.84 -40.17
C SER A 806 -5.41 -18.66 -40.26
N VAL A 807 -6.42 -18.43 -39.43
CA VAL A 807 -7.71 -19.13 -39.48
C VAL A 807 -8.45 -18.85 -40.80
N LEU A 808 -8.40 -17.62 -41.30
CA LEU A 808 -9.06 -17.22 -42.54
C LEU A 808 -8.36 -17.69 -43.82
N MET A 809 -7.03 -17.93 -43.77
CA MET A 809 -6.22 -18.18 -44.94
C MET A 809 -5.73 -19.64 -45.07
N ILE A 810 -5.60 -20.38 -43.95
CA ILE A 810 -5.07 -21.75 -43.99
C ILE A 810 -6.21 -22.75 -44.18
N PRO A 811 -6.30 -23.46 -45.35
CA PRO A 811 -7.41 -24.38 -45.62
C PRO A 811 -7.58 -25.51 -44.60
N GLY A 812 -6.50 -25.98 -44.02
CA GLY A 812 -6.53 -27.02 -42.98
C GLY A 812 -7.27 -26.63 -41.70
N LEU A 813 -7.46 -25.34 -41.43
CA LEU A 813 -8.19 -24.83 -40.29
C LEU A 813 -9.67 -24.56 -40.59
N HIS A 814 -10.07 -24.50 -41.85
CA HIS A 814 -11.42 -24.08 -42.25
C HIS A 814 -12.52 -24.99 -41.70
N GLY A 815 -12.31 -26.31 -41.72
CA GLY A 815 -13.27 -27.28 -41.17
C GLY A 815 -13.46 -27.09 -39.68
N MET A 816 -12.36 -26.91 -38.95
CA MET A 816 -12.39 -26.73 -37.50
C MET A 816 -13.14 -25.46 -37.09
N PHE A 817 -12.89 -24.34 -37.80
CA PHE A 817 -13.50 -23.03 -37.45
C PHE A 817 -14.77 -22.74 -38.29
N LYS A 818 -15.24 -23.68 -39.08
CA LYS A 818 -16.43 -23.46 -39.96
C LYS A 818 -16.33 -22.20 -40.81
N VAL A 819 -15.16 -21.91 -41.35
CA VAL A 819 -14.91 -20.77 -42.24
C VAL A 819 -14.64 -21.23 -43.66
N VAL A 820 -14.78 -20.31 -44.61
CA VAL A 820 -14.48 -20.56 -46.03
C VAL A 820 -13.36 -19.64 -46.49
N THR A 821 -12.65 -20.04 -47.53
CA THR A 821 -11.56 -19.25 -48.10
C THR A 821 -12.08 -17.90 -48.62
N LEU A 822 -11.45 -16.83 -48.17
CA LEU A 822 -11.76 -15.47 -48.64
C LEU A 822 -10.88 -15.09 -49.83
N SER A 823 -11.43 -14.42 -50.82
CA SER A 823 -10.67 -13.72 -51.84
C SER A 823 -9.92 -12.52 -51.20
N LEU A 824 -8.86 -12.06 -51.87
CA LEU A 824 -8.10 -10.89 -51.37
C LEU A 824 -9.00 -9.66 -51.19
N LYS A 825 -9.98 -9.45 -52.13
CA LYS A 825 -10.94 -8.34 -52.02
C LYS A 825 -11.82 -8.45 -50.77
N GLN A 826 -12.31 -9.64 -50.46
CA GLN A 826 -13.11 -9.92 -49.27
C GLN A 826 -12.30 -9.73 -47.99
N LEU A 827 -11.05 -10.20 -47.96
CA LEU A 827 -10.14 -10.03 -46.83
C LEU A 827 -9.86 -8.53 -46.58
N MET A 828 -9.59 -7.75 -47.64
CA MET A 828 -9.42 -6.31 -47.57
C MET A 828 -10.68 -5.59 -47.09
N THR A 829 -11.87 -6.06 -47.47
CA THR A 829 -13.15 -5.53 -46.96
C THR A 829 -13.29 -5.78 -45.45
N VAL A 830 -13.01 -7.01 -45.01
CA VAL A 830 -13.04 -7.41 -43.59
C VAL A 830 -12.13 -6.48 -42.74
N TYR A 831 -10.89 -6.30 -43.17
CA TYR A 831 -9.94 -5.48 -42.45
C TYR A 831 -10.23 -3.99 -42.55
N GLY A 832 -10.69 -3.53 -43.72
CA GLY A 832 -11.09 -2.14 -43.92
C GLY A 832 -12.24 -1.73 -42.99
N LEU A 833 -13.32 -2.54 -42.94
CA LEU A 833 -14.43 -2.30 -42.02
C LEU A 833 -14.02 -2.36 -40.56
N ALA A 834 -13.19 -3.30 -40.21
CA ALA A 834 -12.68 -3.40 -38.82
C ALA A 834 -11.86 -2.17 -38.43
N LEU A 835 -10.96 -1.69 -39.28
CA LEU A 835 -10.11 -0.53 -39.04
C LEU A 835 -10.93 0.77 -38.97
N LEU A 836 -12.08 0.88 -39.66
CA LEU A 836 -12.96 2.03 -39.54
C LEU A 836 -13.51 2.27 -38.14
N ASN A 837 -13.57 1.25 -37.27
CA ASN A 837 -13.95 1.42 -35.87
C ASN A 837 -12.99 2.35 -35.12
N LEU A 838 -11.72 2.44 -35.50
CA LEU A 838 -10.76 3.32 -34.85
C LEU A 838 -11.13 4.80 -35.02
N PRO A 839 -11.18 5.37 -36.23
CA PRO A 839 -11.52 6.78 -36.42
C PRO A 839 -12.95 7.10 -35.98
N VAL A 840 -13.91 6.19 -36.15
CA VAL A 840 -15.31 6.40 -35.76
C VAL A 840 -15.42 6.57 -34.25
N ILE A 841 -14.86 5.67 -33.45
CA ILE A 841 -14.94 5.73 -32.01
C ILE A 841 -14.08 6.90 -31.45
N GLN A 842 -12.88 7.13 -32.00
CA GLN A 842 -12.07 8.28 -31.64
C GLN A 842 -12.76 9.61 -31.97
N GLY A 843 -13.46 9.69 -33.09
CA GLY A 843 -14.28 10.82 -33.47
C GLY A 843 -15.45 11.06 -32.50
N MET A 844 -16.14 9.99 -32.06
CA MET A 844 -17.19 10.08 -31.04
C MET A 844 -16.64 10.60 -29.72
N LYS A 845 -15.46 10.15 -29.29
CA LYS A 845 -14.79 10.65 -28.08
C LYS A 845 -14.42 12.13 -28.20
N TYR A 846 -13.93 12.56 -29.36
CA TYR A 846 -13.61 13.96 -29.63
C TYR A 846 -14.84 14.87 -29.55
N LEU A 847 -15.97 14.41 -30.10
CA LEU A 847 -17.25 15.16 -30.05
C LEU A 847 -17.82 15.23 -28.63
N LYS A 848 -17.56 14.24 -27.80
CA LYS A 848 -18.00 14.19 -26.38
C LYS A 848 -17.16 15.10 -25.48
N GLU A 849 -15.90 15.34 -25.83
CA GLU A 849 -14.99 16.22 -25.08
C GLU A 849 -15.25 17.73 -25.34
N ARG A 850 -15.83 18.06 -26.49
CA ARG A 850 -16.33 19.41 -26.83
C ARG A 850 -17.68 19.73 -26.19
#